data_77d611dad054ab3a0c7a1fe5f4f965e3
#
_entry.id   77d611dad054ab3a0c7a1fe5f4f965e3
#
_cell.length_a   1.000
_cell.length_b   1.000
_cell.length_c   1.000
_cell.angle_alpha   90.00
_cell.angle_beta   90.00
_cell.angle_gamma   90.00
#
_symmetry.space_group_name_H-M   'P 1'
#
loop_
_entity.id
_entity.type
_entity.pdbx_description
1 polymer ?
#
loop_
_entity_poly.entity_id
_entity_poly.type
_entity_poly.pdbx_seq_one_letter_code
_entity_poly.pdbx_strand_id
1 'polypeptide(L)'
;MLAALGYQSLAELADAVVPGAIRLAKPLALGEPLGEHELIEELKNLAADNHVLRSFIGQGYYDTITPAVILRNVLENPGWYTQYTPYQAEISQGRLEALVNFQTMIEDLTALPMANASLLDEATAAAEAMNMCVQRTEKKRLVFWVQAETHPQTIAVMATRAEPLGIELRVGTAAEIEKALDQEVAGILLSYPTTDGRVDDYRTLVTKAHGAGAAVVMATDLLALTLLVPPGELGADIAIGSSQRFGVPMGFGGPHAAFLAAKDDFRRQMPGRIIGVSRDAKGKVAFRLALGTREQHIRREKATSNICTAQVLLAVMSSMYAVYHGPEGLTRIAQRVRGFTAVIEAGLRRLGHTVRAGTYFDTLRVDLDAHRQADVLARALDRGLNLRRYADGLGISCDETTSHSDVHDLLEAFVIGKDENGELPFDVTELIESTELPSLAGSARTSAFLTHPTFHRYRAEHEILRYLNRLQAKDLSLTTSMIPLGSCTMKLNATTEMLPVTWPEFGRLHPFAPAEQWGGYKAMFDQLEAWLAEITGFAAISLQPNAGAQGEYAGLLAIRAYHRARNEGHRTICLIPQSAHGTNPASAVLAGLDVVVVASTADGTIDLSDLRAKAEKHAGQLAALMVTYPSTHGVFEEGIREVCEVVHRFGGQVYMDGANMNAQLGLTRPAEIGADVCHLNLHKTFCIPHGGGGPGMGPIGVATHLIPYLPGHPLAPPGSQPVGPVSAAPWGSASILPISFAYIAMMGEPGLRRATEVAILNANYIAHRLGTHFPVLYSGRNGRVAHELILDCRGFKKTTGVEVEDIAKRLMDYGFHAPTMSFPVPGTLMIEPTESEGKAELDRFCEAMIAIRHEITAIETGAMDRANNPLKNAPHTAAAVTGTEWDRPYSREQAAFPAPWLRVHKYWPPVARVDNAYGDRNLICSCPPIDSYA
;
A
#
# COMPACT_ATOMS: atom_id res chain seq x y z
N MET A 1 -21.93 9.96 -27.30
CA MET A 1 -22.34 10.00 -25.89
C MET A 1 -23.05 11.31 -25.55
N LEU A 2 -22.49 12.50 -25.77
CA LEU A 2 -23.12 13.79 -25.45
C LEU A 2 -24.53 13.94 -26.05
N ALA A 3 -24.70 13.62 -27.33
CA ALA A 3 -25.99 13.68 -27.98
C ALA A 3 -27.05 12.77 -27.33
N ALA A 4 -26.67 11.59 -26.83
CA ALA A 4 -27.58 10.71 -26.11
C ALA A 4 -28.04 11.30 -24.77
N LEU A 5 -27.22 12.19 -24.18
CA LEU A 5 -27.52 12.89 -22.92
C LEU A 5 -28.20 14.24 -23.13
N GLY A 6 -28.30 14.70 -24.38
CA GLY A 6 -28.95 15.99 -24.76
C GLY A 6 -28.03 17.21 -24.66
N TYR A 7 -26.68 17.01 -24.65
CA TYR A 7 -25.69 18.09 -24.59
C TYR A 7 -24.91 18.24 -25.89
N GLN A 8 -24.44 19.49 -26.16
CA GLN A 8 -23.64 19.81 -27.34
C GLN A 8 -22.13 19.75 -27.09
N SER A 9 -21.69 19.94 -25.82
CA SER A 9 -20.28 19.98 -25.45
C SER A 9 -20.02 19.35 -24.06
N LEU A 10 -18.76 19.01 -23.77
CA LEU A 10 -18.32 18.57 -22.45
C LEU A 10 -18.53 19.68 -21.41
N ALA A 11 -18.23 20.91 -21.76
CA ALA A 11 -18.40 22.06 -20.87
C ALA A 11 -19.87 22.24 -20.45
N GLU A 12 -20.82 22.12 -21.39
CA GLU A 12 -22.26 22.18 -21.09
C GLU A 12 -22.69 21.05 -20.12
N LEU A 13 -22.19 19.84 -20.30
CA LEU A 13 -22.45 18.75 -19.38
C LEU A 13 -21.83 19.03 -17.99
N ALA A 14 -20.57 19.48 -17.94
CA ALA A 14 -19.90 19.83 -16.70
C ALA A 14 -20.64 20.95 -15.92
N ASP A 15 -21.16 21.96 -16.64
CA ASP A 15 -21.96 23.04 -16.03
C ASP A 15 -23.33 22.55 -15.51
N ALA A 16 -23.89 21.52 -16.12
CA ALA A 16 -25.12 20.90 -15.66
C ALA A 16 -24.94 20.00 -14.42
N VAL A 17 -23.74 19.47 -14.21
CA VAL A 17 -23.42 18.50 -13.14
C VAL A 17 -22.77 19.16 -11.93
N VAL A 18 -21.75 20.00 -12.14
CA VAL A 18 -20.97 20.63 -11.07
C VAL A 18 -21.66 21.90 -10.59
N PRO A 19 -21.86 22.09 -9.26
CA PRO A 19 -22.48 23.30 -8.72
C PRO A 19 -21.71 24.58 -9.11
N GLY A 20 -22.41 25.58 -9.61
CA GLY A 20 -21.78 26.83 -10.07
C GLY A 20 -20.98 27.56 -8.98
N ALA A 21 -21.40 27.44 -7.71
CA ALA A 21 -20.76 28.10 -6.58
C ALA A 21 -19.32 27.62 -6.30
N ILE A 22 -18.95 26.42 -6.77
CA ILE A 22 -17.63 25.81 -6.55
C ILE A 22 -16.80 25.71 -7.84
N ARG A 23 -17.33 26.14 -8.99
CA ARG A 23 -16.62 26.10 -10.28
C ARG A 23 -15.42 27.04 -10.28
N LEU A 24 -14.29 26.54 -10.82
CA LEU A 24 -13.13 27.40 -11.06
C LEU A 24 -13.45 28.54 -12.03
N ALA A 25 -13.05 29.74 -11.64
CA ALA A 25 -13.21 30.93 -12.44
C ALA A 25 -12.15 31.07 -13.55
N LYS A 26 -11.01 30.44 -13.36
CA LYS A 26 -9.83 30.46 -14.26
C LYS A 26 -9.27 29.07 -14.45
N PRO A 27 -8.68 28.75 -15.62
CA PRO A 27 -7.90 27.54 -15.82
C PRO A 27 -6.77 27.40 -14.79
N LEU A 28 -6.29 26.18 -14.57
CA LEU A 28 -5.13 25.90 -13.74
C LEU A 28 -3.86 26.49 -14.37
N ALA A 29 -3.00 27.06 -13.56
CA ALA A 29 -1.69 27.60 -14.00
C ALA A 29 -0.64 26.47 -14.04
N LEU A 30 -0.87 25.51 -14.93
CA LEU A 30 0.08 24.43 -15.24
C LEU A 30 0.78 24.75 -16.57
N GLY A 31 1.92 24.12 -16.82
CA GLY A 31 2.61 24.25 -18.11
C GLY A 31 1.81 23.72 -19.30
N GLU A 32 2.31 23.98 -20.51
CA GLU A 32 1.79 23.37 -21.74
C GLU A 32 2.04 21.84 -21.70
N PRO A 33 1.13 21.02 -22.26
CA PRO A 33 1.28 19.58 -22.30
C PRO A 33 2.50 19.17 -23.11
N LEU A 34 3.31 18.25 -22.59
CA LEU A 34 4.46 17.66 -23.26
C LEU A 34 4.09 16.43 -24.07
N GLY A 35 4.75 16.24 -25.22
CA GLY A 35 4.72 14.97 -25.91
C GLY A 35 5.56 13.90 -25.18
N GLU A 36 5.32 12.61 -25.48
CA GLU A 36 6.06 11.51 -24.83
C GLU A 36 7.58 11.64 -24.99
N HIS A 37 8.06 12.09 -26.15
CA HIS A 37 9.50 12.27 -26.40
C HIS A 37 10.10 13.38 -25.54
N GLU A 38 9.45 14.54 -25.49
CA GLU A 38 9.87 15.69 -24.69
C GLU A 38 9.88 15.35 -23.19
N LEU A 39 8.85 14.65 -22.72
CA LEU A 39 8.77 14.19 -21.33
C LEU A 39 9.94 13.26 -20.97
N ILE A 40 10.25 12.29 -21.85
CA ILE A 40 11.36 11.35 -21.59
C ILE A 40 12.70 12.08 -21.54
N GLU A 41 12.91 13.09 -22.36
CA GLU A 41 14.12 13.94 -22.28
C GLU A 41 14.18 14.73 -20.97
N GLU A 42 13.06 15.30 -20.53
CA GLU A 42 12.99 16.01 -19.25
C GLU A 42 13.27 15.07 -18.07
N LEU A 43 12.63 13.89 -18.04
CA LEU A 43 12.86 12.90 -17.00
C LEU A 43 14.30 12.37 -16.98
N LYS A 44 14.96 12.24 -18.13
CA LYS A 44 16.39 11.89 -18.20
C LYS A 44 17.28 13.01 -17.66
N ASN A 45 16.93 14.27 -17.89
CA ASN A 45 17.66 15.39 -17.31
C ASN A 45 17.54 15.40 -15.78
N LEU A 46 16.32 15.19 -15.25
CA LEU A 46 16.11 15.03 -13.81
C LEU A 46 16.88 13.81 -13.26
N ALA A 47 16.85 12.69 -13.96
CA ALA A 47 17.60 11.49 -13.57
C ALA A 47 19.11 11.75 -13.51
N ALA A 48 19.67 12.52 -14.47
CA ALA A 48 21.09 12.83 -14.53
C ALA A 48 21.58 13.67 -13.33
N ASP A 49 20.69 14.41 -12.67
CA ASP A 49 20.98 15.16 -11.45
C ASP A 49 20.92 14.30 -10.17
N ASN A 50 20.61 13.01 -10.32
CA ASN A 50 20.65 12.02 -9.25
C ASN A 50 21.94 11.20 -9.34
N HIS A 51 22.76 11.24 -8.28
CA HIS A 51 24.04 10.55 -8.23
C HIS A 51 23.94 9.25 -7.45
N VAL A 52 23.80 8.12 -8.15
CA VAL A 52 23.69 6.80 -7.53
C VAL A 52 25.08 6.32 -7.11
N LEU A 53 25.41 6.48 -5.83
CA LEU A 53 26.62 5.94 -5.23
C LEU A 53 26.34 4.59 -4.58
N ARG A 54 27.39 3.75 -4.42
CA ARG A 54 27.31 2.46 -3.71
C ARG A 54 26.99 2.72 -2.23
N SER A 55 25.88 2.17 -1.74
CA SER A 55 25.40 2.45 -0.39
C SER A 55 25.81 1.38 0.59
N PHE A 56 26.54 1.75 1.63
CA PHE A 56 26.82 0.96 2.83
C PHE A 56 26.10 1.54 4.06
N ILE A 57 25.03 2.30 3.87
CA ILE A 57 24.26 2.95 4.93
C ILE A 57 23.42 1.91 5.69
N GLY A 58 22.78 0.98 4.99
CA GLY A 58 21.89 -0.01 5.57
C GLY A 58 20.65 0.63 6.19
N GLN A 59 20.50 0.48 7.51
CA GLN A 59 19.41 1.14 8.27
C GLN A 59 18.01 0.78 7.74
N GLY A 60 17.82 -0.50 7.36
CA GLY A 60 16.54 -1.01 6.87
C GLY A 60 16.34 -0.91 5.35
N TYR A 61 17.31 -0.36 4.60
CA TYR A 61 17.30 -0.25 3.14
C TYR A 61 18.62 -0.78 2.57
N TYR A 62 18.53 -1.70 1.63
CA TYR A 62 19.68 -2.42 1.09
C TYR A 62 19.53 -2.57 -0.42
N ASP A 63 20.61 -2.42 -1.17
CA ASP A 63 20.55 -2.69 -2.60
C ASP A 63 20.41 -4.20 -2.85
N THR A 64 19.75 -4.56 -3.95
CA THR A 64 19.42 -5.96 -4.26
C THR A 64 19.45 -6.18 -5.77
N ILE A 65 19.67 -7.41 -6.18
CA ILE A 65 19.67 -7.80 -7.59
C ILE A 65 18.28 -8.35 -7.94
N THR A 66 17.44 -7.50 -8.51
CA THR A 66 16.15 -7.96 -9.02
C THR A 66 16.40 -8.87 -10.24
N PRO A 67 16.02 -10.16 -10.22
CA PRO A 67 16.16 -11.01 -11.39
C PRO A 67 15.42 -10.42 -12.59
N ALA A 68 16.08 -10.34 -13.75
CA ALA A 68 15.52 -9.72 -14.96
C ALA A 68 14.16 -10.31 -15.37
N VAL A 69 13.96 -11.60 -15.14
CA VAL A 69 12.69 -12.29 -15.42
C VAL A 69 11.57 -11.81 -14.50
N ILE A 70 11.87 -11.40 -13.27
CA ILE A 70 10.88 -10.82 -12.32
C ILE A 70 10.65 -9.36 -12.65
N LEU A 71 11.71 -8.59 -12.89
CA LEU A 71 11.62 -7.18 -13.26
C LEU A 71 10.66 -6.99 -14.45
N ARG A 72 10.96 -7.67 -15.56
CA ARG A 72 10.20 -7.54 -16.81
C ARG A 72 8.79 -8.13 -16.75
N ASN A 73 8.60 -9.25 -16.07
CA ASN A 73 7.34 -9.99 -16.10
C ASN A 73 6.45 -9.75 -14.89
N VAL A 74 6.87 -8.94 -13.92
CA VAL A 74 6.04 -8.51 -12.79
C VAL A 74 5.99 -6.97 -12.72
N LEU A 75 7.12 -6.31 -12.45
CA LEU A 75 7.14 -4.86 -12.21
C LEU A 75 6.79 -4.05 -13.46
N GLU A 76 7.31 -4.44 -14.63
CA GLU A 76 7.08 -3.77 -15.92
C GLU A 76 5.86 -4.34 -16.67
N ASN A 77 5.18 -5.34 -16.12
CA ASN A 77 4.10 -6.04 -16.81
C ASN A 77 2.72 -5.49 -16.41
N PRO A 78 2.00 -4.85 -17.33
CA PRO A 78 0.67 -4.29 -17.06
C PRO A 78 -0.36 -5.35 -16.64
N GLY A 79 -0.19 -6.61 -17.03
CA GLY A 79 -1.02 -7.70 -16.56
C GLY A 79 -0.91 -7.95 -15.05
N TRP A 80 0.17 -7.50 -14.41
CA TRP A 80 0.36 -7.56 -12.97
C TRP A 80 0.11 -6.22 -12.29
N TYR A 81 0.65 -5.10 -12.79
CA TYR A 81 0.54 -3.83 -12.08
C TYR A 81 -0.81 -3.12 -12.26
N THR A 82 -1.64 -3.50 -13.25
CA THR A 82 -2.96 -2.90 -13.46
C THR A 82 -4.12 -3.65 -12.79
N GLN A 83 -3.83 -4.61 -11.93
CA GLN A 83 -4.82 -5.32 -11.12
C GLN A 83 -5.18 -4.52 -9.86
N TYR A 84 -6.21 -4.98 -9.12
CA TYR A 84 -6.65 -4.38 -7.87
C TYR A 84 -6.66 -5.40 -6.71
N THR A 85 -6.98 -4.94 -5.50
CA THR A 85 -7.20 -5.82 -4.34
C THR A 85 -8.15 -6.96 -4.70
N PRO A 86 -7.81 -8.24 -4.40
CA PRO A 86 -8.53 -9.41 -4.89
C PRO A 86 -9.86 -9.67 -4.16
N TYR A 87 -10.75 -8.66 -4.13
CA TYR A 87 -12.09 -8.80 -3.53
C TYR A 87 -12.96 -9.83 -4.24
N GLN A 88 -12.76 -10.02 -5.54
CA GLN A 88 -13.46 -11.01 -6.34
C GLN A 88 -12.53 -12.18 -6.60
N ALA A 89 -12.57 -13.14 -5.70
CA ALA A 89 -11.60 -14.22 -5.62
C ALA A 89 -11.53 -15.06 -6.91
N GLU A 90 -12.67 -15.33 -7.55
CA GLU A 90 -12.76 -16.21 -8.71
C GLU A 90 -11.98 -15.72 -9.94
N ILE A 91 -11.73 -14.41 -10.04
CA ILE A 91 -10.99 -13.78 -11.14
C ILE A 91 -9.64 -13.20 -10.68
N SER A 92 -9.15 -13.67 -9.53
CA SER A 92 -7.91 -13.18 -8.91
C SER A 92 -7.06 -14.32 -8.36
N GLN A 93 -7.24 -15.54 -8.86
CA GLN A 93 -6.62 -16.75 -8.31
C GLN A 93 -5.10 -16.78 -8.48
N GLY A 94 -4.56 -16.16 -9.53
CA GLY A 94 -3.12 -16.08 -9.75
C GLY A 94 -2.44 -15.15 -8.74
N ARG A 95 -2.98 -13.95 -8.54
CA ARG A 95 -2.50 -13.00 -7.56
C ARG A 95 -2.65 -13.51 -6.12
N LEU A 96 -3.79 -14.13 -5.82
CA LEU A 96 -4.02 -14.77 -4.52
C LEU A 96 -3.03 -15.90 -4.25
N GLU A 97 -2.70 -16.75 -5.25
CA GLU A 97 -1.66 -17.77 -5.13
C GLU A 97 -0.27 -17.16 -4.86
N ALA A 98 0.10 -16.09 -5.58
CA ALA A 98 1.35 -15.38 -5.33
C ALA A 98 1.43 -14.79 -3.91
N LEU A 99 0.31 -14.29 -3.38
CA LEU A 99 0.24 -13.76 -2.01
C LEU A 99 0.25 -14.84 -0.93
N VAL A 100 -0.30 -16.02 -1.19
CA VAL A 100 -0.13 -17.19 -0.29
C VAL A 100 1.32 -17.62 -0.26
N ASN A 101 2.04 -17.58 -1.41
CA ASN A 101 3.49 -17.82 -1.43
C ASN A 101 4.22 -16.80 -0.53
N PHE A 102 3.83 -15.51 -0.58
CA PHE A 102 4.40 -14.48 0.30
C PHE A 102 4.14 -14.79 1.78
N GLN A 103 2.91 -15.10 2.17
CA GLN A 103 2.57 -15.43 3.56
C GLN A 103 3.38 -16.66 4.05
N THR A 104 3.43 -17.73 3.27
CA THR A 104 4.18 -18.95 3.57
C THR A 104 5.68 -18.65 3.74
N MET A 105 6.24 -17.81 2.86
CA MET A 105 7.63 -17.36 2.97
C MET A 105 7.90 -16.66 4.30
N ILE A 106 7.02 -15.75 4.71
CA ILE A 106 7.15 -15.03 5.98
C ILE A 106 6.98 -15.97 7.18
N GLU A 107 5.96 -16.83 7.16
CA GLU A 107 5.70 -17.83 8.20
C GLU A 107 6.89 -18.75 8.41
N ASP A 108 7.45 -19.30 7.34
CA ASP A 108 8.61 -20.20 7.38
C ASP A 108 9.88 -19.50 7.87
N LEU A 109 10.16 -18.28 7.38
CA LEU A 109 11.36 -17.54 7.77
C LEU A 109 11.30 -17.07 9.24
N THR A 110 10.13 -16.66 9.70
CA THR A 110 9.94 -16.16 11.09
C THR A 110 9.62 -17.25 12.09
N ALA A 111 9.26 -18.46 11.65
CA ALA A 111 8.72 -19.55 12.44
C ALA A 111 7.49 -19.13 13.28
N LEU A 112 6.63 -18.27 12.72
CA LEU A 112 5.36 -17.87 13.29
C LEU A 112 4.20 -18.38 12.43
N PRO A 113 3.08 -18.81 13.03
CA PRO A 113 2.05 -19.60 12.32
C PRO A 113 1.12 -18.79 11.40
N MET A 114 1.19 -17.46 11.40
CA MET A 114 0.31 -16.63 10.60
C MET A 114 1.00 -15.34 10.18
N ALA A 115 0.96 -15.02 8.89
CA ALA A 115 1.44 -13.77 8.31
C ALA A 115 0.33 -13.06 7.53
N ASN A 116 0.43 -11.74 7.39
CA ASN A 116 -0.43 -10.96 6.50
C ASN A 116 0.16 -10.88 5.08
N ALA A 117 -0.64 -10.41 4.14
CA ALA A 117 -0.27 -10.25 2.73
C ALA A 117 0.31 -8.86 2.43
N SER A 118 1.08 -8.32 3.33
CA SER A 118 1.90 -7.11 3.38
C SER A 118 1.29 -5.91 4.14
N LEU A 119 2.20 -5.03 4.54
CA LEU A 119 1.96 -3.70 5.10
C LEU A 119 2.77 -2.65 4.31
N LEU A 120 2.76 -1.38 4.77
CA LEU A 120 3.30 -0.26 4.00
C LEU A 120 4.84 -0.18 4.10
N ASP A 121 5.39 -0.20 5.31
CA ASP A 121 6.82 -0.21 5.63
C ASP A 121 7.07 -0.80 7.01
N GLU A 122 8.34 -1.04 7.38
CA GLU A 122 8.70 -1.64 8.67
C GLU A 122 8.22 -0.79 9.85
N ALA A 123 8.39 0.53 9.78
CA ALA A 123 8.06 1.42 10.87
C ALA A 123 6.54 1.44 11.16
N THR A 124 5.71 1.42 10.12
CA THR A 124 4.25 1.27 10.27
C THR A 124 3.87 -0.10 10.78
N ALA A 125 4.56 -1.17 10.35
CA ALA A 125 4.34 -2.51 10.88
C ALA A 125 4.68 -2.60 12.37
N ALA A 126 5.75 -1.94 12.84
CA ALA A 126 6.10 -1.83 14.26
C ALA A 126 5.03 -1.09 15.07
N ALA A 127 4.51 0.02 14.53
CA ALA A 127 3.44 0.79 15.14
C ALA A 127 2.13 0.00 15.23
N GLU A 128 1.79 -0.78 14.21
CA GLU A 128 0.65 -1.71 14.24
C GLU A 128 0.84 -2.82 15.29
N ALA A 129 2.04 -3.42 15.36
CA ALA A 129 2.36 -4.44 16.36
C ALA A 129 2.25 -3.90 17.80
N MET A 130 2.72 -2.68 18.05
CA MET A 130 2.53 -1.99 19.34
C MET A 130 1.05 -1.88 19.70
N ASN A 131 0.22 -1.41 18.75
CA ASN A 131 -1.22 -1.29 18.97
C ASN A 131 -1.88 -2.66 19.24
N MET A 132 -1.46 -3.72 18.52
CA MET A 132 -1.93 -5.10 18.77
C MET A 132 -1.65 -5.56 20.20
N CYS A 133 -0.43 -5.30 20.71
CA CYS A 133 -0.04 -5.64 22.09
C CYS A 133 -0.92 -4.93 23.12
N VAL A 134 -1.17 -3.63 22.94
CA VAL A 134 -2.03 -2.84 23.82
C VAL A 134 -3.50 -3.31 23.76
N GLN A 135 -4.02 -3.56 22.56
CA GLN A 135 -5.39 -4.07 22.38
C GLN A 135 -5.60 -5.45 23.00
N ARG A 136 -4.60 -6.33 22.96
CA ARG A 136 -4.66 -7.65 23.60
C ARG A 136 -4.91 -7.53 25.11
N THR A 137 -4.43 -6.48 25.75
CA THR A 137 -4.67 -6.19 27.18
C THR A 137 -5.98 -5.45 27.43
N GLU A 138 -6.85 -5.32 26.43
CA GLU A 138 -8.07 -4.50 26.48
C GLU A 138 -7.77 -3.04 26.87
N LYS A 139 -6.60 -2.52 26.47
CA LYS A 139 -6.07 -1.18 26.83
C LYS A 139 -5.88 -0.97 28.35
N LYS A 140 -5.73 -2.03 29.12
CA LYS A 140 -5.45 -1.94 30.55
C LYS A 140 -3.98 -1.66 30.86
N ARG A 141 -3.09 -1.94 29.89
CA ARG A 141 -1.66 -1.69 29.94
C ARG A 141 -1.30 -0.77 28.80
N LEU A 142 -0.70 0.37 29.10
CA LEU A 142 -0.39 1.41 28.13
C LEU A 142 1.11 1.70 27.99
N VAL A 143 1.98 0.99 28.71
CA VAL A 143 3.44 1.12 28.58
C VAL A 143 3.93 0.16 27.51
N PHE A 144 4.71 0.67 26.56
CA PHE A 144 5.38 -0.13 25.54
C PHE A 144 6.86 0.25 25.46
N TRP A 145 7.75 -0.73 25.53
CA TRP A 145 9.18 -0.50 25.44
C TRP A 145 9.72 -0.81 24.04
N VAL A 146 10.65 0.04 23.58
CA VAL A 146 11.38 -0.16 22.32
C VAL A 146 12.87 -0.18 22.64
N GLN A 147 13.58 -1.18 22.12
CA GLN A 147 15.02 -1.24 22.22
C GLN A 147 15.67 -0.05 21.52
N ALA A 148 16.62 0.61 22.19
CA ALA A 148 17.30 1.82 21.70
C ALA A 148 18.06 1.58 20.38
N GLU A 149 18.51 0.35 20.17
CA GLU A 149 19.19 -0.10 18.95
C GLU A 149 18.21 -0.56 17.84
N THR A 150 16.96 -0.09 17.85
CA THR A 150 16.03 -0.18 16.71
C THR A 150 16.32 0.95 15.70
N HIS A 151 15.94 0.79 14.44
CA HIS A 151 16.11 1.85 13.43
C HIS A 151 15.43 3.17 13.87
N PRO A 152 16.13 4.32 13.76
CA PRO A 152 15.61 5.60 14.26
C PRO A 152 14.25 6.00 13.68
N GLN A 153 14.04 5.73 12.38
CA GLN A 153 12.78 6.00 11.72
C GLN A 153 11.64 5.13 12.29
N THR A 154 11.92 3.90 12.65
CA THR A 154 10.95 2.98 13.26
C THR A 154 10.51 3.49 14.63
N ILE A 155 11.47 3.90 15.49
CA ILE A 155 11.17 4.51 16.78
C ILE A 155 10.32 5.79 16.62
N ALA A 156 10.67 6.64 15.67
CA ALA A 156 9.97 7.90 15.44
C ALA A 156 8.50 7.71 14.98
N VAL A 157 8.25 6.79 14.03
CA VAL A 157 6.88 6.47 13.59
C VAL A 157 6.07 5.84 14.73
N MET A 158 6.68 4.95 15.52
CA MET A 158 6.03 4.40 16.72
C MET A 158 5.66 5.49 17.72
N ALA A 159 6.52 6.48 17.96
CA ALA A 159 6.24 7.60 18.83
C ALA A 159 5.06 8.45 18.31
N THR A 160 5.03 8.72 17.00
CA THR A 160 3.91 9.42 16.35
C THR A 160 2.59 8.67 16.53
N ARG A 161 2.61 7.34 16.44
CA ARG A 161 1.42 6.50 16.60
C ARG A 161 1.00 6.34 18.07
N ALA A 162 1.94 6.30 18.99
CA ALA A 162 1.69 6.12 20.43
C ALA A 162 0.98 7.30 21.06
N GLU A 163 1.39 8.53 20.70
CA GLU A 163 0.93 9.77 21.32
C GLU A 163 -0.60 9.93 21.29
N PRO A 164 -1.30 9.86 20.13
CA PRO A 164 -2.75 10.03 20.09
C PRO A 164 -3.53 8.91 20.78
N LEU A 165 -2.93 7.74 20.91
CA LEU A 165 -3.54 6.57 21.56
C LEU A 165 -3.31 6.54 23.09
N GLY A 166 -2.55 7.51 23.62
CA GLY A 166 -2.19 7.56 25.05
C GLY A 166 -1.25 6.43 25.46
N ILE A 167 -0.50 5.86 24.54
CA ILE A 167 0.51 4.83 24.81
C ILE A 167 1.80 5.51 25.25
N GLU A 168 2.31 5.12 26.41
CA GLU A 168 3.61 5.57 26.91
C GLU A 168 4.72 4.75 26.23
N LEU A 169 5.34 5.31 25.20
CA LEU A 169 6.48 4.71 24.52
C LEU A 169 7.76 5.01 25.27
N ARG A 170 8.45 3.98 25.76
CA ARG A 170 9.75 4.08 26.44
C ARG A 170 10.85 3.47 25.56
N VAL A 171 11.98 4.16 25.47
CA VAL A 171 13.14 3.71 24.70
C VAL A 171 14.29 3.44 25.65
N GLY A 172 14.92 2.27 25.54
CA GLY A 172 16.05 1.88 26.39
C GLY A 172 16.80 0.69 25.85
N THR A 173 17.97 0.42 26.39
CA THR A 173 18.76 -0.77 26.09
C THR A 173 18.04 -2.04 26.55
N ALA A 174 18.39 -3.21 25.97
CA ALA A 174 17.81 -4.48 26.38
C ALA A 174 17.95 -4.74 27.91
N ALA A 175 19.06 -4.29 28.53
CA ALA A 175 19.29 -4.42 29.95
C ALA A 175 18.41 -3.49 30.80
N GLU A 176 18.08 -2.29 30.31
CA GLU A 176 17.14 -1.37 30.97
C GLU A 176 15.71 -1.89 30.84
N ILE A 177 15.33 -2.38 29.67
CA ILE A 177 14.02 -3.03 29.42
C ILE A 177 13.85 -4.20 30.41
N GLU A 178 14.84 -5.08 30.50
CA GLU A 178 14.80 -6.24 31.38
C GLU A 178 14.56 -5.89 32.86
N LYS A 179 15.15 -4.79 33.33
CA LYS A 179 14.97 -4.30 34.71
C LYS A 179 13.61 -3.61 34.94
N ALA A 180 13.03 -3.06 33.89
CA ALA A 180 11.80 -2.26 33.94
C ALA A 180 10.53 -3.07 33.66
N LEU A 181 10.64 -4.37 33.40
CA LEU A 181 9.49 -5.23 33.16
C LEU A 181 8.61 -5.37 34.40
N ASP A 182 7.37 -4.94 34.27
CA ASP A 182 6.33 -5.05 35.29
C ASP A 182 4.96 -5.36 34.68
N GLN A 183 3.91 -5.30 35.50
CA GLN A 183 2.54 -5.59 35.09
C GLN A 183 1.87 -4.46 34.28
N GLU A 184 2.49 -3.28 34.13
CA GLU A 184 1.97 -2.16 33.34
C GLU A 184 2.43 -2.24 31.89
N VAL A 185 3.46 -3.04 31.60
CA VAL A 185 4.02 -3.21 30.26
C VAL A 185 3.11 -4.08 29.41
N ALA A 186 2.59 -3.52 28.32
CA ALA A 186 1.79 -4.23 27.32
C ALA A 186 2.66 -5.10 26.40
N GLY A 187 3.83 -4.60 26.04
CA GLY A 187 4.77 -5.31 25.17
C GLY A 187 6.10 -4.59 25.02
N ILE A 188 7.04 -5.30 24.40
CA ILE A 188 8.38 -4.80 24.07
C ILE A 188 8.70 -5.06 22.59
N LEU A 189 9.48 -4.16 21.96
CA LEU A 189 10.05 -4.38 20.65
C LEU A 189 11.57 -4.51 20.75
N LEU A 190 12.09 -5.58 20.19
CA LEU A 190 13.51 -5.91 20.10
C LEU A 190 13.94 -5.94 18.62
N SER A 191 15.12 -5.43 18.29
CA SER A 191 15.67 -5.44 16.94
C SER A 191 16.64 -6.62 16.76
N TYR A 192 16.42 -7.42 15.69
CA TYR A 192 17.16 -8.66 15.45
C TYR A 192 17.41 -8.88 13.95
N PRO A 193 18.61 -8.50 13.42
CA PRO A 193 19.71 -7.79 14.07
C PRO A 193 19.38 -6.38 14.55
N THR A 194 20.21 -5.81 15.44
CA THR A 194 20.10 -4.42 15.87
C THR A 194 20.53 -3.46 14.76
N THR A 195 20.15 -2.17 14.86
CA THR A 195 20.48 -1.16 13.85
C THR A 195 21.99 -0.93 13.67
N ASP A 196 22.81 -1.32 14.64
CA ASP A 196 24.29 -1.28 14.59
C ASP A 196 24.91 -2.66 14.26
N GLY A 197 24.08 -3.63 13.86
CA GLY A 197 24.48 -4.91 13.29
C GLY A 197 24.60 -6.08 14.27
N ARG A 198 24.46 -5.86 15.58
CA ARG A 198 24.62 -6.94 16.57
C ARG A 198 23.47 -7.95 16.49
N VAL A 199 23.82 -9.20 16.73
CA VAL A 199 22.89 -10.31 16.90
C VAL A 199 22.94 -10.76 18.36
N ASP A 200 21.99 -10.31 19.16
CA ASP A 200 21.91 -10.62 20.59
C ASP A 200 21.00 -11.83 20.87
N ASP A 201 21.28 -12.59 21.92
CA ASP A 201 20.41 -13.68 22.36
C ASP A 201 19.36 -13.17 23.35
N TYR A 202 18.14 -13.09 22.89
CA TYR A 202 17.01 -12.55 23.66
C TYR A 202 16.20 -13.59 24.45
N ARG A 203 16.56 -14.89 24.46
CA ARG A 203 15.74 -15.95 25.10
C ARG A 203 15.43 -15.67 26.57
N THR A 204 16.41 -15.15 27.31
CA THR A 204 16.23 -14.78 28.72
C THR A 204 15.27 -13.60 28.88
N LEU A 205 15.44 -12.55 28.10
CA LEU A 205 14.58 -11.35 28.12
C LEU A 205 13.14 -11.70 27.69
N VAL A 206 12.97 -12.53 26.65
CA VAL A 206 11.66 -13.03 26.22
C VAL A 206 10.95 -13.78 27.35
N THR A 207 11.65 -14.68 28.03
CA THR A 207 11.09 -15.43 29.16
C THR A 207 10.63 -14.50 30.30
N LYS A 208 11.41 -13.46 30.61
CA LYS A 208 11.07 -12.46 31.64
C LYS A 208 9.88 -11.59 31.22
N ALA A 209 9.84 -11.16 29.95
CA ALA A 209 8.73 -10.39 29.42
C ALA A 209 7.40 -11.16 29.53
N HIS A 210 7.41 -12.43 29.12
CA HIS A 210 6.25 -13.31 29.29
C HIS A 210 5.88 -13.53 30.76
N GLY A 211 6.86 -13.65 31.65
CA GLY A 211 6.63 -13.72 33.10
C GLY A 211 5.93 -12.48 33.68
N ALA A 212 6.16 -11.30 33.10
CA ALA A 212 5.48 -10.07 33.43
C ALA A 212 4.12 -9.93 32.66
N GLY A 213 3.82 -10.82 31.73
CA GLY A 213 2.64 -10.79 30.87
C GLY A 213 2.73 -9.79 29.71
N ALA A 214 3.91 -9.30 29.37
CA ALA A 214 4.19 -8.44 28.23
C ALA A 214 4.40 -9.29 26.97
N ALA A 215 3.87 -8.82 25.82
CA ALA A 215 4.13 -9.45 24.53
C ALA A 215 5.50 -9.04 23.98
N VAL A 216 6.09 -9.90 23.16
CA VAL A 216 7.41 -9.65 22.54
C VAL A 216 7.27 -9.53 21.04
N VAL A 217 7.65 -8.36 20.50
CA VAL A 217 7.74 -8.06 19.08
C VAL A 217 9.21 -8.07 18.68
N MET A 218 9.56 -8.73 17.56
CA MET A 218 10.91 -8.66 16.97
C MET A 218 10.85 -7.99 15.60
N ALA A 219 11.59 -6.87 15.45
CA ALA A 219 11.89 -6.28 14.15
C ALA A 219 13.07 -7.03 13.54
N THR A 220 12.91 -7.59 12.33
CA THR A 220 13.86 -8.54 11.79
C THR A 220 14.07 -8.43 10.28
N ASP A 221 15.21 -8.96 9.83
CA ASP A 221 15.62 -9.01 8.42
C ASP A 221 15.46 -10.42 7.86
N LEU A 222 14.66 -10.57 6.78
CA LEU A 222 14.36 -11.88 6.20
C LEU A 222 15.58 -12.61 5.64
N LEU A 223 16.58 -11.88 5.10
CA LEU A 223 17.80 -12.50 4.58
C LEU A 223 18.65 -13.00 5.73
N ALA A 224 18.77 -12.25 6.82
CA ALA A 224 19.44 -12.69 8.05
C ALA A 224 18.80 -13.95 8.62
N LEU A 225 17.46 -14.08 8.58
CA LEU A 225 16.74 -15.25 9.08
C LEU A 225 16.98 -16.54 8.30
N THR A 226 17.62 -16.49 7.14
CA THR A 226 18.09 -17.71 6.45
C THR A 226 19.28 -18.36 7.18
N LEU A 227 20.01 -17.59 8.01
CA LEU A 227 21.18 -18.02 8.78
C LEU A 227 20.96 -18.00 10.30
N LEU A 228 20.04 -17.14 10.78
CA LEU A 228 19.81 -16.91 12.21
C LEU A 228 18.58 -17.66 12.71
N VAL A 229 18.61 -18.04 14.00
CA VAL A 229 17.44 -18.64 14.69
C VAL A 229 16.24 -17.71 14.52
N PRO A 230 15.09 -18.19 14.02
CA PRO A 230 13.96 -17.35 13.74
C PRO A 230 13.27 -16.82 15.01
N PRO A 231 12.58 -15.65 14.93
CA PRO A 231 11.90 -15.04 16.07
C PRO A 231 10.94 -15.96 16.82
N GLY A 232 10.18 -16.79 16.10
CA GLY A 232 9.24 -17.73 16.71
C GLY A 232 9.93 -18.77 17.60
N GLU A 233 11.13 -19.25 17.21
CA GLU A 233 11.93 -20.19 18.01
C GLU A 233 12.64 -19.50 19.19
N LEU A 234 12.90 -18.18 19.10
CA LEU A 234 13.36 -17.38 20.23
C LEU A 234 12.22 -17.06 21.21
N GLY A 235 10.96 -17.35 20.85
CA GLY A 235 9.78 -17.17 21.67
C GLY A 235 8.98 -15.89 21.37
N ALA A 236 9.36 -15.11 20.37
CA ALA A 236 8.60 -13.90 19.98
C ALA A 236 7.12 -14.19 19.73
N ASP A 237 6.28 -13.23 20.04
CA ASP A 237 4.83 -13.32 19.78
C ASP A 237 4.47 -12.73 18.42
N ILE A 238 5.23 -11.71 17.98
CA ILE A 238 5.05 -11.00 16.71
C ILE A 238 6.45 -10.78 16.10
N ALA A 239 6.56 -10.93 14.79
CA ALA A 239 7.71 -10.50 14.01
C ALA A 239 7.28 -9.51 12.95
N ILE A 240 8.05 -8.44 12.76
CA ILE A 240 7.83 -7.43 11.74
C ILE A 240 9.13 -7.16 10.96
N GLY A 241 9.00 -6.54 9.81
CA GLY A 241 10.16 -6.10 9.02
C GLY A 241 9.75 -5.72 7.60
N SER A 242 10.75 -5.53 6.74
CA SER A 242 10.58 -5.28 5.32
C SER A 242 11.01 -6.47 4.47
N SER A 243 10.29 -6.77 3.40
CA SER A 243 10.72 -7.76 2.41
C SER A 243 11.54 -7.14 1.26
N GLN A 244 11.96 -5.89 1.38
CA GLN A 244 12.64 -5.13 0.34
C GLN A 244 13.89 -5.85 -0.20
N ARG A 245 14.71 -6.47 0.67
CA ARG A 245 15.91 -7.22 0.27
C ARG A 245 15.64 -8.40 -0.67
N PHE A 246 14.40 -8.83 -0.80
CA PHE A 246 14.02 -9.92 -1.71
C PHE A 246 13.63 -9.35 -3.08
N GLY A 247 14.62 -8.73 -3.75
CA GLY A 247 14.52 -8.29 -5.12
C GLY A 247 13.70 -7.03 -5.38
N VAL A 248 13.37 -6.23 -4.36
CA VAL A 248 12.65 -4.96 -4.52
C VAL A 248 13.64 -3.80 -4.50
N PRO A 249 13.68 -2.92 -5.51
CA PRO A 249 14.56 -1.76 -5.52
C PRO A 249 14.38 -0.88 -4.27
N MET A 250 15.44 -0.19 -3.83
CA MET A 250 15.37 0.75 -2.69
C MET A 250 14.39 1.90 -2.92
N GLY A 251 14.31 2.39 -4.17
CA GLY A 251 13.30 3.34 -4.60
C GLY A 251 13.28 4.65 -3.81
N PHE A 252 14.43 5.12 -3.34
CA PHE A 252 14.53 6.28 -2.45
C PHE A 252 13.56 6.22 -1.24
N GLY A 253 13.33 5.00 -0.73
CA GLY A 253 12.47 4.73 0.41
C GLY A 253 11.19 3.95 0.13
N GLY A 254 10.86 3.71 -1.12
CA GLY A 254 9.71 2.88 -1.47
C GLY A 254 9.11 3.15 -2.84
N PRO A 255 8.04 2.37 -3.18
CA PRO A 255 7.24 1.51 -2.27
C PRO A 255 7.92 0.19 -1.90
N HIS A 256 7.66 -0.31 -0.68
CA HIS A 256 8.14 -1.62 -0.20
C HIS A 256 6.98 -2.43 0.38
N ALA A 257 7.14 -3.75 0.45
CA ALA A 257 6.21 -4.62 1.15
C ALA A 257 6.78 -4.97 2.53
N ALA A 258 6.24 -4.37 3.58
CA ALA A 258 6.50 -4.81 4.94
C ALA A 258 5.67 -6.04 5.28
N PHE A 259 6.06 -6.77 6.31
CA PHE A 259 5.34 -7.93 6.81
C PHE A 259 5.06 -7.81 8.31
N LEU A 260 4.05 -8.55 8.73
CA LEU A 260 3.76 -8.83 10.12
C LEU A 260 3.35 -10.29 10.23
N ALA A 261 4.10 -11.06 11.04
CA ALA A 261 3.75 -12.41 11.41
C ALA A 261 3.47 -12.49 12.91
N ALA A 262 2.55 -13.34 13.35
CA ALA A 262 2.15 -13.43 14.75
C ALA A 262 1.71 -14.83 15.16
N LYS A 263 1.71 -15.08 16.47
CA LYS A 263 1.05 -16.24 17.08
C LYS A 263 -0.47 -16.17 16.88
N ASP A 264 -1.12 -17.31 16.87
CA ASP A 264 -2.55 -17.45 16.59
C ASP A 264 -3.44 -16.62 17.54
N ASP A 265 -3.01 -16.36 18.76
CA ASP A 265 -3.71 -15.52 19.74
C ASP A 265 -3.95 -14.08 19.25
N PHE A 266 -3.15 -13.59 18.30
CA PHE A 266 -3.23 -12.23 17.73
C PHE A 266 -4.05 -12.14 16.44
N ARG A 267 -4.54 -13.25 15.89
CA ARG A 267 -5.18 -13.30 14.57
C ARG A 267 -6.34 -12.30 14.37
N ARG A 268 -7.07 -11.98 15.44
CA ARG A 268 -8.20 -11.04 15.40
C ARG A 268 -7.78 -9.58 15.40
N GLN A 269 -6.57 -9.28 15.80
CA GLN A 269 -5.97 -7.93 15.85
C GLN A 269 -5.03 -7.66 14.66
N MET A 270 -4.66 -8.66 13.87
CA MET A 270 -3.71 -8.48 12.76
C MET A 270 -4.19 -7.41 11.78
N PRO A 271 -3.33 -6.45 11.40
CA PRO A 271 -3.63 -5.46 10.36
C PRO A 271 -3.44 -6.04 8.96
N GLY A 272 -3.94 -5.34 7.96
CA GLY A 272 -3.74 -5.69 6.55
C GLY A 272 -4.57 -6.89 6.09
N ARG A 273 -4.37 -7.27 4.84
CA ARG A 273 -5.08 -8.40 4.21
C ARG A 273 -4.47 -9.72 4.62
N ILE A 274 -5.29 -10.75 4.71
CA ILE A 274 -4.87 -12.13 4.89
C ILE A 274 -5.51 -12.96 3.80
N ILE A 275 -4.72 -13.77 3.12
CA ILE A 275 -5.19 -14.71 2.12
C ILE A 275 -5.45 -16.04 2.80
N GLY A 276 -6.59 -16.63 2.51
CA GLY A 276 -6.95 -17.96 3.00
C GLY A 276 -7.22 -18.93 1.88
N VAL A 277 -7.02 -20.19 2.19
CA VAL A 277 -7.35 -21.31 1.32
C VAL A 277 -8.78 -21.74 1.60
N SER A 278 -9.53 -22.01 0.52
CA SER A 278 -10.89 -22.57 0.56
C SER A 278 -11.06 -23.57 -0.60
N ARG A 279 -12.29 -23.87 -0.94
CA ARG A 279 -12.67 -24.65 -2.12
C ARG A 279 -13.74 -23.91 -2.90
N ASP A 280 -13.87 -24.21 -4.17
CA ASP A 280 -14.99 -23.76 -4.97
C ASP A 280 -16.21 -24.69 -4.84
N ALA A 281 -17.31 -24.33 -5.48
CA ALA A 281 -18.56 -25.11 -5.49
C ALA A 281 -18.43 -26.52 -6.11
N LYS A 282 -17.30 -26.84 -6.72
CA LYS A 282 -16.96 -28.18 -7.28
C LYS A 282 -15.92 -28.92 -6.46
N GLY A 283 -15.48 -28.35 -5.31
CA GLY A 283 -14.49 -28.93 -4.42
C GLY A 283 -13.03 -28.65 -4.77
N LYS A 284 -12.75 -27.90 -5.87
CA LYS A 284 -11.41 -27.50 -6.27
C LYS A 284 -10.85 -26.48 -5.29
N VAL A 285 -9.56 -26.58 -4.97
CA VAL A 285 -8.86 -25.56 -4.18
C VAL A 285 -9.05 -24.17 -4.79
N ALA A 286 -9.40 -23.21 -3.95
CA ALA A 286 -9.59 -21.83 -4.32
C ALA A 286 -9.05 -20.90 -3.21
N PHE A 287 -8.40 -19.82 -3.60
CA PHE A 287 -7.89 -18.80 -2.68
C PHE A 287 -8.91 -17.67 -2.52
N ARG A 288 -8.87 -16.98 -1.38
CA ARG A 288 -9.77 -15.87 -1.08
C ARG A 288 -9.17 -14.94 -0.03
N LEU A 289 -9.76 -13.75 0.17
CA LEU A 289 -9.47 -12.94 1.35
C LEU A 289 -10.11 -13.61 2.58
N ALA A 290 -9.34 -13.76 3.65
CA ALA A 290 -9.76 -14.36 4.91
C ALA A 290 -9.90 -13.32 6.02
N LEU A 291 -10.69 -13.61 7.04
CA LEU A 291 -10.88 -12.77 8.24
C LEU A 291 -11.28 -11.32 7.94
N GLY A 292 -11.99 -11.05 6.83
CA GLY A 292 -12.38 -9.70 6.41
C GLY A 292 -13.21 -8.92 7.44
N THR A 293 -13.83 -9.60 8.39
CA THR A 293 -14.66 -8.96 9.45
C THR A 293 -13.87 -8.07 10.41
N ARG A 294 -12.52 -8.12 10.41
CA ARG A 294 -11.66 -7.20 11.22
C ARG A 294 -11.36 -5.89 10.49
N GLU A 295 -11.62 -5.81 9.19
CA GLU A 295 -11.18 -4.70 8.35
C GLU A 295 -12.05 -3.44 8.51
N GLN A 296 -11.46 -2.27 8.21
CA GLN A 296 -12.10 -0.96 8.42
C GLN A 296 -13.38 -0.74 7.61
N HIS A 297 -13.51 -1.34 6.43
CA HIS A 297 -14.73 -1.20 5.62
C HIS A 297 -15.95 -1.89 6.26
N ILE A 298 -15.73 -2.84 7.19
CA ILE A 298 -16.78 -3.50 7.96
C ILE A 298 -16.88 -2.91 9.38
N ARG A 299 -15.75 -2.79 10.06
CA ARG A 299 -15.71 -2.39 11.48
C ARG A 299 -15.73 -0.89 11.71
N ARG A 300 -15.39 -0.08 10.72
CA ARG A 300 -15.36 1.40 10.80
C ARG A 300 -14.53 1.88 12.00
N GLU A 301 -15.13 2.66 12.92
CA GLU A 301 -14.48 3.16 14.16
C GLU A 301 -14.01 2.06 15.13
N LYS A 302 -14.48 0.84 14.96
CA LYS A 302 -14.08 -0.34 15.77
C LYS A 302 -12.98 -1.17 15.11
N ALA A 303 -12.45 -0.74 13.97
CA ALA A 303 -11.35 -1.43 13.30
C ALA A 303 -10.06 -1.35 14.10
N THR A 304 -9.22 -2.36 13.98
CA THR A 304 -7.92 -2.42 14.66
C THR A 304 -6.88 -1.54 14.00
N SER A 305 -7.05 -1.25 12.71
CA SER A 305 -6.14 -0.45 11.88
C SER A 305 -6.94 0.31 10.83
N ASN A 306 -6.39 1.42 10.31
CA ASN A 306 -6.92 2.16 9.18
C ASN A 306 -6.37 1.70 7.82
N ILE A 307 -5.43 0.76 7.79
CA ILE A 307 -4.81 0.27 6.55
C ILE A 307 -5.88 -0.37 5.67
N CYS A 308 -6.05 0.19 4.46
CA CYS A 308 -7.04 -0.26 3.48
C CYS A 308 -6.45 -1.25 2.48
N THR A 309 -5.33 -0.90 1.88
CA THR A 309 -4.65 -1.66 0.84
C THR A 309 -3.21 -1.99 1.26
N ALA A 310 -2.70 -3.09 0.71
CA ALA A 310 -1.35 -3.59 0.94
C ALA A 310 -0.45 -3.30 -0.28
N GLN A 311 0.85 -3.47 -0.13
CA GLN A 311 1.85 -3.34 -1.21
C GLN A 311 1.91 -4.66 -2.03
N VAL A 312 0.82 -4.98 -2.73
CA VAL A 312 0.61 -6.30 -3.34
C VAL A 312 1.66 -6.63 -4.38
N LEU A 313 1.94 -5.72 -5.34
CA LEU A 313 2.91 -5.98 -6.42
C LEU A 313 4.29 -6.29 -5.86
N LEU A 314 4.72 -5.57 -4.82
CA LEU A 314 6.04 -5.74 -4.20
C LEU A 314 6.10 -7.01 -3.35
N ALA A 315 4.99 -7.39 -2.70
CA ALA A 315 4.86 -8.69 -2.04
C ALA A 315 4.94 -9.84 -3.06
N VAL A 316 4.33 -9.69 -4.24
CA VAL A 316 4.46 -10.65 -5.34
C VAL A 316 5.93 -10.73 -5.80
N MET A 317 6.60 -9.60 -6.03
CA MET A 317 8.02 -9.59 -6.40
C MET A 317 8.88 -10.33 -5.37
N SER A 318 8.72 -10.02 -4.08
CA SER A 318 9.48 -10.67 -2.99
C SER A 318 9.22 -12.17 -2.91
N SER A 319 7.96 -12.59 -3.06
CA SER A 319 7.62 -14.02 -3.07
C SER A 319 8.22 -14.74 -4.30
N MET A 320 8.18 -14.11 -5.48
CA MET A 320 8.78 -14.68 -6.70
C MET A 320 10.30 -14.71 -6.64
N TYR A 321 10.94 -13.75 -5.95
CA TYR A 321 12.38 -13.80 -5.64
C TYR A 321 12.72 -15.05 -4.81
N ALA A 322 11.93 -15.32 -3.75
CA ALA A 322 12.12 -16.51 -2.93
C ALA A 322 11.83 -17.80 -3.72
N VAL A 323 10.81 -17.82 -4.58
CA VAL A 323 10.49 -18.94 -5.48
C VAL A 323 11.63 -19.22 -6.47
N TYR A 324 12.25 -18.17 -7.02
CA TYR A 324 13.35 -18.28 -7.99
C TYR A 324 14.65 -18.78 -7.35
N HIS A 325 15.04 -18.21 -6.21
CA HIS A 325 16.28 -18.59 -5.52
C HIS A 325 16.15 -19.86 -4.70
N GLY A 326 14.98 -20.11 -4.12
CA GLY A 326 14.74 -21.19 -3.18
C GLY A 326 15.57 -21.06 -1.89
N PRO A 327 15.41 -21.97 -0.94
CA PRO A 327 16.11 -21.85 0.35
C PRO A 327 17.64 -21.90 0.21
N GLU A 328 18.18 -22.72 -0.69
CA GLU A 328 19.65 -22.81 -0.90
C GLU A 328 20.20 -21.56 -1.59
N GLY A 329 19.46 -20.95 -2.53
CA GLY A 329 19.86 -19.71 -3.17
C GLY A 329 19.89 -18.55 -2.19
N LEU A 330 18.84 -18.38 -1.40
CA LEU A 330 18.77 -17.35 -0.36
C LEU A 330 19.87 -17.53 0.69
N THR A 331 20.13 -18.77 1.14
CA THR A 331 21.24 -19.08 2.08
C THR A 331 22.59 -18.69 1.48
N ARG A 332 22.86 -18.99 0.19
CA ARG A 332 24.11 -18.59 -0.48
C ARG A 332 24.25 -17.06 -0.57
N ILE A 333 23.18 -16.34 -0.89
CA ILE A 333 23.18 -14.87 -0.90
C ILE A 333 23.53 -14.34 0.50
N ALA A 334 22.86 -14.83 1.55
CA ALA A 334 23.12 -14.41 2.91
C ALA A 334 24.56 -14.73 3.37
N GLN A 335 25.08 -15.93 3.04
CA GLN A 335 26.46 -16.33 3.34
C GLN A 335 27.47 -15.42 2.62
N ARG A 336 27.20 -15.05 1.35
CA ARG A 336 28.07 -14.15 0.59
C ARG A 336 28.08 -12.74 1.22
N VAL A 337 26.92 -12.18 1.56
CA VAL A 337 26.83 -10.89 2.24
C VAL A 337 27.62 -10.91 3.55
N ARG A 338 27.37 -11.92 4.37
CA ARG A 338 28.09 -12.09 5.65
C ARG A 338 29.58 -12.33 5.47
N GLY A 339 29.98 -13.03 4.40
CA GLY A 339 31.39 -13.26 4.04
C GLY A 339 32.12 -11.94 3.77
N PHE A 340 31.53 -11.06 2.94
CA PHE A 340 32.12 -9.74 2.71
C PHE A 340 32.19 -8.91 3.99
N THR A 341 31.16 -8.97 4.83
CA THR A 341 31.18 -8.29 6.14
C THR A 341 32.35 -8.77 7.01
N ALA A 342 32.62 -10.07 7.04
CA ALA A 342 33.75 -10.64 7.79
C ALA A 342 35.11 -10.23 7.23
N VAL A 343 35.26 -10.18 5.90
CA VAL A 343 36.48 -9.70 5.24
C VAL A 343 36.73 -8.21 5.55
N ILE A 344 35.70 -7.39 5.50
CA ILE A 344 35.79 -5.97 5.86
C ILE A 344 36.19 -5.82 7.34
N GLU A 345 35.59 -6.59 8.26
CA GLU A 345 36.01 -6.58 9.67
C GLU A 345 37.48 -6.93 9.82
N ALA A 346 37.94 -8.01 9.18
CA ALA A 346 39.32 -8.43 9.23
C ALA A 346 40.29 -7.36 8.69
N GLY A 347 39.94 -6.74 7.56
CA GLY A 347 40.69 -5.65 6.96
C GLY A 347 40.79 -4.42 7.86
N LEU A 348 39.64 -3.96 8.40
CA LEU A 348 39.60 -2.83 9.33
C LEU A 348 40.45 -3.07 10.58
N ARG A 349 40.41 -4.26 11.14
CA ARG A 349 41.27 -4.62 12.29
C ARG A 349 42.76 -4.65 11.92
N ARG A 350 43.12 -5.10 10.71
CA ARG A 350 44.51 -5.02 10.20
C ARG A 350 44.99 -3.59 10.02
N LEU A 351 44.07 -2.68 9.64
CA LEU A 351 44.33 -1.23 9.56
C LEU A 351 44.39 -0.56 10.94
N GLY A 352 44.11 -1.28 12.03
CA GLY A 352 44.18 -0.78 13.40
C GLY A 352 42.90 -0.07 13.88
N HIS A 353 41.78 -0.23 13.18
CA HIS A 353 40.48 0.29 13.62
C HIS A 353 39.82 -0.58 14.68
N THR A 354 39.09 0.07 15.59
CA THR A 354 38.23 -0.60 16.57
C THR A 354 36.87 -0.89 15.95
N VAL A 355 36.63 -2.16 15.62
CA VAL A 355 35.30 -2.64 15.22
C VAL A 355 34.62 -3.19 16.46
N ARG A 356 33.39 -2.77 16.75
CA ARG A 356 32.63 -3.21 17.92
C ARG A 356 32.50 -4.74 17.92
N ALA A 357 32.75 -5.35 19.08
CA ALA A 357 32.68 -6.79 19.25
C ALA A 357 31.24 -7.29 19.28
N GLY A 358 31.02 -8.51 18.79
CA GLY A 358 29.73 -9.21 18.86
C GLY A 358 29.51 -10.12 17.65
N THR A 359 28.41 -10.88 17.69
CA THR A 359 27.91 -11.61 16.53
C THR A 359 27.18 -10.64 15.63
N TYR A 360 27.38 -10.72 14.32
CA TYR A 360 26.75 -9.85 13.32
C TYR A 360 26.29 -10.67 12.11
N PHE A 361 25.43 -10.02 11.30
CA PHE A 361 25.04 -10.54 9.99
C PHE A 361 25.76 -9.78 8.86
N ASP A 362 25.36 -8.54 8.57
CA ASP A 362 25.79 -7.76 7.42
C ASP A 362 26.30 -6.36 7.76
N THR A 363 26.20 -5.95 9.02
CA THR A 363 26.50 -4.59 9.45
C THR A 363 27.57 -4.57 10.53
N LEU A 364 28.53 -3.67 10.34
CA LEU A 364 29.61 -3.40 11.29
C LEU A 364 29.54 -1.96 11.80
N ARG A 365 30.03 -1.75 13.01
CA ARG A 365 30.24 -0.43 13.58
C ARG A 365 31.68 -0.22 13.94
N VAL A 366 32.26 0.86 13.40
CA VAL A 366 33.66 1.28 13.63
C VAL A 366 33.66 2.51 14.51
N ASP A 367 34.34 2.43 15.64
CA ASP A 367 34.49 3.57 16.59
C ASP A 367 35.56 4.53 16.04
N LEU A 368 35.17 5.80 15.83
CA LEU A 368 36.04 6.84 15.29
C LEU A 368 35.68 8.19 15.94
N ASP A 369 36.71 8.97 16.23
CA ASP A 369 36.51 10.37 16.60
C ASP A 369 36.03 11.23 15.38
N ALA A 370 35.50 12.41 15.65
CA ALA A 370 34.91 13.26 14.60
C ALA A 370 35.88 13.62 13.46
N HIS A 371 37.17 13.79 13.76
CA HIS A 371 38.16 14.14 12.73
C HIS A 371 38.42 12.98 11.78
N ARG A 372 38.66 11.78 12.33
CA ARG A 372 38.83 10.54 11.57
C ARG A 372 37.59 10.18 10.77
N GLN A 373 36.40 10.41 11.34
CA GLN A 373 35.12 10.23 10.60
C GLN A 373 35.08 11.10 9.36
N ALA A 374 35.43 12.41 9.47
CA ALA A 374 35.43 13.33 8.36
C ALA A 374 36.40 12.89 7.24
N ASP A 375 37.59 12.45 7.63
CA ASP A 375 38.61 11.95 6.68
C ASP A 375 38.15 10.72 5.92
N VAL A 376 37.60 9.72 6.66
CA VAL A 376 37.06 8.48 6.03
C VAL A 376 35.89 8.79 5.11
N LEU A 377 34.97 9.65 5.54
CA LEU A 377 33.81 10.02 4.73
C LEU A 377 34.20 10.75 3.45
N ALA A 378 35.18 11.64 3.49
CA ALA A 378 35.68 12.31 2.29
C ALA A 378 36.30 11.30 1.30
N ARG A 379 37.17 10.40 1.78
CA ARG A 379 37.77 9.34 0.96
C ARG A 379 36.77 8.35 0.41
N ALA A 380 35.73 8.00 1.20
CA ALA A 380 34.64 7.15 0.76
C ALA A 380 33.85 7.82 -0.37
N LEU A 381 33.54 9.12 -0.22
CA LEU A 381 32.84 9.89 -1.24
C LEU A 381 33.63 9.98 -2.55
N ASP A 382 34.95 10.22 -2.48
CA ASP A 382 35.86 10.24 -3.64
C ASP A 382 35.86 8.90 -4.40
N ARG A 383 35.54 7.79 -3.69
CA ARG A 383 35.43 6.44 -4.26
C ARG A 383 33.98 6.06 -4.64
N GLY A 384 33.05 7.00 -4.51
CA GLY A 384 31.64 6.75 -4.79
C GLY A 384 30.93 5.85 -3.79
N LEU A 385 31.28 5.95 -2.50
CA LEU A 385 30.72 5.15 -1.40
C LEU A 385 29.97 6.02 -0.40
N ASN A 386 28.82 5.56 0.06
CA ASN A 386 28.06 6.13 1.18
C ASN A 386 28.17 5.27 2.43
N LEU A 387 28.56 5.86 3.55
CA LEU A 387 28.63 5.21 4.86
C LEU A 387 27.60 5.81 5.82
N ARG A 388 27.13 5.02 6.77
CA ARG A 388 26.24 5.50 7.83
C ARG A 388 27.02 6.28 8.88
N ARG A 389 26.51 7.45 9.26
CA ARG A 389 27.11 8.30 10.32
C ARG A 389 26.50 8.04 11.68
N TYR A 390 27.36 7.95 12.69
CA TYR A 390 27.00 7.98 14.12
C TYR A 390 27.76 9.10 14.82
N ALA A 391 27.36 9.47 16.01
CA ALA A 391 28.04 10.50 16.78
C ALA A 391 29.49 10.13 17.12
N ASP A 392 29.77 8.83 17.31
CA ASP A 392 31.00 8.26 17.80
C ASP A 392 31.63 7.23 16.86
N GLY A 393 31.25 7.24 15.55
CA GLY A 393 31.77 6.27 14.60
C GLY A 393 31.01 6.20 13.29
N LEU A 394 31.36 5.20 12.48
CA LEU A 394 30.73 4.92 11.19
C LEU A 394 30.12 3.52 11.16
N GLY A 395 29.03 3.37 10.43
CA GLY A 395 28.41 2.09 10.12
C GLY A 395 28.71 1.66 8.69
N ILE A 396 28.86 0.37 8.49
CA ILE A 396 29.09 -0.26 7.18
C ILE A 396 28.14 -1.43 7.06
N SER A 397 27.22 -1.37 6.12
CA SER A 397 26.25 -2.44 5.84
C SER A 397 26.46 -3.01 4.45
N CYS A 398 26.78 -4.30 4.37
CA CYS A 398 26.88 -5.01 3.10
C CYS A 398 25.50 -5.47 2.61
N ASP A 399 25.37 -5.63 1.30
CA ASP A 399 24.18 -6.14 0.66
C ASP A 399 24.48 -7.11 -0.49
N GLU A 400 23.46 -7.52 -1.22
CA GLU A 400 23.58 -8.46 -2.32
C GLU A 400 24.47 -7.94 -3.45
N THR A 401 24.56 -6.64 -3.64
CA THR A 401 25.37 -6.02 -4.73
C THR A 401 26.84 -5.86 -4.38
N THR A 402 27.21 -6.00 -3.11
CA THR A 402 28.60 -5.88 -2.65
C THR A 402 29.52 -6.85 -3.39
N SER A 403 30.65 -6.31 -3.90
CA SER A 403 31.65 -7.01 -4.72
C SER A 403 33.07 -6.96 -4.12
N HIS A 404 34.01 -7.68 -4.72
CA HIS A 404 35.42 -7.65 -4.32
C HIS A 404 36.02 -6.22 -4.48
N SER A 405 35.68 -5.50 -5.56
CA SER A 405 36.13 -4.13 -5.75
C SER A 405 35.56 -3.17 -4.70
N ASP A 406 34.34 -3.42 -4.25
CA ASP A 406 33.74 -2.60 -3.19
C ASP A 406 34.48 -2.77 -1.86
N VAL A 407 34.88 -4.01 -1.53
CA VAL A 407 35.68 -4.30 -0.33
C VAL A 407 37.04 -3.59 -0.40
N HIS A 408 37.68 -3.59 -1.57
CA HIS A 408 38.94 -2.90 -1.78
C HIS A 408 38.79 -1.39 -1.57
N ASP A 409 37.87 -0.74 -2.30
CA ASP A 409 37.63 0.69 -2.25
C ASP A 409 37.21 1.16 -0.83
N LEU A 410 36.41 0.33 -0.16
CA LEU A 410 35.98 0.59 1.22
C LEU A 410 37.17 0.56 2.17
N LEU A 411 38.02 -0.48 2.14
CA LEU A 411 39.16 -0.60 3.02
C LEU A 411 40.19 0.52 2.75
N GLU A 412 40.40 0.92 1.51
CA GLU A 412 41.23 2.08 1.17
C GLU A 412 40.71 3.40 1.78
N ALA A 413 39.38 3.58 1.85
CA ALA A 413 38.81 4.75 2.50
C ALA A 413 39.17 4.85 3.99
N PHE A 414 39.43 3.70 4.64
CA PHE A 414 39.84 3.62 6.05
C PHE A 414 41.34 3.66 6.30
N VAL A 415 42.20 3.80 5.27
CA VAL A 415 43.65 3.98 5.46
C VAL A 415 43.88 5.41 5.98
N ILE A 416 44.20 5.58 7.27
CA ILE A 416 44.44 6.85 7.92
C ILE A 416 45.92 6.99 8.29
N GLY A 417 46.59 8.00 7.79
CA GLY A 417 47.74 8.67 8.45
C GLY A 417 49.15 8.09 8.27
N LYS A 418 49.47 7.26 7.24
CA LYS A 418 50.86 6.88 6.95
C LYS A 418 51.31 6.91 5.50
N ASP A 419 50.44 6.87 4.52
CA ASP A 419 50.80 6.98 3.12
C ASP A 419 49.88 7.96 2.40
N GLU A 420 50.47 9.02 1.79
CA GLU A 420 49.75 10.03 1.03
C GLU A 420 48.97 9.42 -0.19
N ASN A 421 49.33 8.19 -0.60
CA ASN A 421 48.67 7.49 -1.70
C ASN A 421 47.44 6.67 -1.30
N GLY A 422 47.23 6.42 0.02
CA GLY A 422 46.03 5.68 0.48
C GLY A 422 46.00 4.19 0.09
N GLU A 423 47.16 3.60 -0.30
CA GLU A 423 47.26 2.20 -0.68
C GLU A 423 47.14 1.27 0.54
N LEU A 424 46.50 0.11 0.33
CA LEU A 424 46.34 -0.92 1.36
C LEU A 424 47.70 -1.59 1.66
N PRO A 425 48.05 -1.81 2.95
CA PRO A 425 49.30 -2.50 3.32
C PRO A 425 49.22 -4.03 3.16
N PHE A 426 48.22 -4.56 2.53
CA PHE A 426 47.95 -5.99 2.29
C PHE A 426 47.13 -6.21 1.02
N ASP A 427 47.21 -7.40 0.44
CA ASP A 427 46.41 -7.80 -0.69
C ASP A 427 44.98 -8.20 -0.25
N VAL A 428 43.97 -7.64 -0.90
CA VAL A 428 42.55 -7.92 -0.57
C VAL A 428 42.14 -9.34 -1.01
N THR A 429 42.72 -9.85 -2.10
CA THR A 429 42.44 -11.21 -2.56
C THR A 429 42.93 -12.23 -1.54
N GLU A 430 44.18 -12.07 -1.03
CA GLU A 430 44.68 -12.90 0.05
C GLU A 430 43.87 -12.77 1.34
N LEU A 431 43.38 -11.57 1.65
CA LEU A 431 42.48 -11.33 2.78
C LEU A 431 41.18 -12.10 2.63
N ILE A 432 40.55 -12.06 1.46
CA ILE A 432 39.31 -12.80 1.16
C ILE A 432 39.53 -14.31 1.31
N GLU A 433 40.60 -14.83 0.71
CA GLU A 433 40.91 -16.28 0.76
C GLU A 433 41.25 -16.78 2.16
N SER A 434 41.84 -15.92 2.99
CA SER A 434 42.31 -16.29 4.35
C SER A 434 41.28 -16.03 5.46
N THR A 435 40.19 -15.28 5.16
CA THR A 435 39.23 -14.92 6.19
C THR A 435 38.22 -16.05 6.40
N GLU A 436 38.19 -16.62 7.59
CA GLU A 436 37.18 -17.57 7.99
C GLU A 436 35.90 -16.87 8.44
N LEU A 437 34.75 -17.46 8.11
CA LEU A 437 33.45 -16.92 8.51
C LEU A 437 33.28 -17.08 10.04
N PRO A 438 33.10 -16.00 10.82
CA PRO A 438 32.94 -16.12 12.26
C PRO A 438 31.72 -16.99 12.63
N SER A 439 31.83 -17.76 13.73
CA SER A 439 30.72 -18.56 14.21
C SER A 439 29.51 -17.69 14.59
N LEU A 440 28.30 -18.15 14.29
CA LEU A 440 27.06 -17.57 14.78
C LEU A 440 26.72 -18.03 16.21
N ALA A 441 27.59 -18.83 16.81
CA ALA A 441 27.39 -19.43 18.14
C ALA A 441 25.98 -20.04 18.30
N GLY A 442 25.25 -19.72 19.39
CA GLY A 442 23.89 -20.20 19.65
C GLY A 442 22.79 -19.53 18.83
N SER A 443 23.16 -18.62 17.91
CA SER A 443 22.19 -17.90 17.05
C SER A 443 22.05 -18.48 15.64
N ALA A 444 22.78 -19.57 15.32
CA ALA A 444 22.69 -20.23 14.02
C ALA A 444 21.33 -20.93 13.84
N ARG A 445 20.68 -20.71 12.69
CA ARG A 445 19.47 -21.43 12.31
C ARG A 445 19.77 -22.91 12.05
N THR A 446 18.95 -23.78 12.58
CA THR A 446 18.99 -25.22 12.33
C THR A 446 17.68 -25.74 11.72
N SER A 447 16.62 -25.01 11.84
CA SER A 447 15.31 -25.35 11.28
C SER A 447 15.27 -25.15 9.77
N ALA A 448 14.60 -26.07 9.06
CA ALA A 448 14.31 -25.92 7.64
C ALA A 448 13.30 -24.77 7.42
N PHE A 449 13.35 -24.19 6.23
CA PHE A 449 12.40 -23.16 5.78
C PHE A 449 12.16 -23.29 4.29
N LEU A 450 11.07 -22.68 3.79
CA LEU A 450 10.63 -22.76 2.39
C LEU A 450 10.56 -24.21 1.88
N THR A 451 10.00 -25.09 2.72
CA THR A 451 9.94 -26.52 2.42
C THR A 451 8.87 -26.88 1.38
N HIS A 452 7.92 -25.98 1.12
CA HIS A 452 6.89 -26.20 0.14
C HIS A 452 7.48 -26.33 -1.27
N PRO A 453 7.02 -27.29 -2.11
CA PRO A 453 7.58 -27.57 -3.44
C PRO A 453 7.60 -26.37 -4.40
N THR A 454 6.75 -25.37 -4.24
CA THR A 454 6.79 -24.14 -5.03
C THR A 454 8.16 -23.44 -4.97
N PHE A 455 8.82 -23.46 -3.81
CA PHE A 455 10.15 -22.85 -3.61
C PHE A 455 11.31 -23.72 -4.12
N HIS A 456 11.02 -24.91 -4.68
CA HIS A 456 12.02 -25.84 -5.21
C HIS A 456 11.92 -26.07 -6.73
N ARG A 457 10.76 -25.74 -7.33
CA ARG A 457 10.43 -26.11 -8.72
C ARG A 457 10.83 -25.07 -9.76
N TYR A 458 10.69 -23.78 -9.48
CA TYR A 458 10.76 -22.73 -10.49
C TYR A 458 12.08 -21.96 -10.46
N ARG A 459 13.20 -22.67 -10.44
CA ARG A 459 14.55 -22.11 -10.29
C ARG A 459 15.26 -21.82 -11.61
N ALA A 460 14.72 -22.23 -12.72
CA ALA A 460 15.21 -21.90 -14.06
C ALA A 460 14.37 -20.79 -14.66
N GLU A 461 15.00 -19.90 -15.44
CA GLU A 461 14.32 -18.72 -16.01
C GLU A 461 13.06 -19.09 -16.79
N HIS A 462 13.11 -20.10 -17.66
CA HIS A 462 11.95 -20.52 -18.43
C HIS A 462 10.84 -21.16 -17.54
N GLU A 463 11.17 -21.76 -16.42
CA GLU A 463 10.18 -22.37 -15.52
C GLU A 463 9.44 -21.29 -14.75
N ILE A 464 10.14 -20.30 -14.18
CA ILE A 464 9.49 -19.18 -13.48
C ILE A 464 8.72 -18.30 -14.46
N LEU A 465 9.23 -18.05 -15.67
CA LEU A 465 8.49 -17.32 -16.71
C LEU A 465 7.14 -17.98 -17.01
N ARG A 466 7.12 -19.29 -17.18
CA ARG A 466 5.88 -20.06 -17.41
C ARG A 466 4.97 -20.05 -16.18
N TYR A 467 5.54 -20.05 -14.99
CA TYR A 467 4.77 -19.94 -13.74
C TYR A 467 4.08 -18.56 -13.63
N LEU A 468 4.82 -17.46 -13.83
CA LEU A 468 4.28 -16.11 -13.83
C LEU A 468 3.16 -15.93 -14.86
N ASN A 469 3.38 -16.43 -16.10
CA ASN A 469 2.36 -16.36 -17.14
C ASN A 469 1.10 -17.18 -16.78
N ARG A 470 1.26 -18.38 -16.20
CA ARG A 470 0.14 -19.20 -15.73
C ARG A 470 -0.64 -18.53 -14.60
N LEU A 471 0.03 -17.81 -13.69
CA LEU A 471 -0.66 -17.04 -12.65
C LEU A 471 -1.42 -15.86 -13.25
N GLN A 472 -0.76 -15.07 -14.10
CA GLN A 472 -1.39 -13.93 -14.78
C GLN A 472 -2.64 -14.33 -15.57
N ALA A 473 -2.60 -15.47 -16.26
CA ALA A 473 -3.73 -15.96 -17.06
C ALA A 473 -4.97 -16.36 -16.22
N LYS A 474 -4.83 -16.50 -14.89
CA LYS A 474 -5.94 -16.74 -13.97
C LYS A 474 -6.69 -15.48 -13.56
N ASP A 475 -6.17 -14.30 -13.88
CA ASP A 475 -6.64 -13.04 -13.36
C ASP A 475 -7.19 -12.13 -14.47
N LEU A 476 -8.14 -11.26 -14.11
CA LEU A 476 -8.52 -10.11 -14.93
C LEU A 476 -7.68 -8.89 -14.50
N SER A 477 -7.28 -8.08 -15.46
CA SER A 477 -6.59 -6.81 -15.30
C SER A 477 -7.07 -5.80 -16.33
N LEU A 478 -6.61 -4.56 -16.25
CA LEU A 478 -6.96 -3.53 -17.26
C LEU A 478 -6.43 -3.86 -18.68
N THR A 479 -5.57 -4.85 -18.82
CA THR A 479 -5.13 -5.32 -20.16
C THR A 479 -6.19 -6.16 -20.88
N THR A 480 -7.23 -6.60 -20.18
CA THR A 480 -8.28 -7.47 -20.72
C THR A 480 -9.65 -6.82 -20.76
N SER A 481 -9.98 -5.98 -19.81
CA SER A 481 -11.25 -5.26 -19.72
C SER A 481 -11.14 -4.08 -18.77
N MET A 482 -12.12 -3.17 -18.82
CA MET A 482 -12.25 -2.16 -17.76
C MET A 482 -12.53 -2.83 -16.41
N ILE A 483 -12.14 -2.15 -15.34
CA ILE A 483 -12.43 -2.53 -13.96
C ILE A 483 -13.30 -1.42 -13.34
N PRO A 484 -14.63 -1.53 -13.40
CA PRO A 484 -15.54 -0.44 -13.05
C PRO A 484 -15.81 -0.33 -11.55
N LEU A 485 -14.78 -0.37 -10.75
CA LEU A 485 -14.88 -0.30 -9.28
C LEU A 485 -15.14 1.13 -8.81
N GLY A 486 -16.27 1.38 -8.17
CA GLY A 486 -16.52 2.61 -7.41
C GLY A 486 -16.38 2.34 -5.90
N SER A 487 -15.90 3.22 -5.12
CA SER A 487 -15.24 4.50 -5.35
C SER A 487 -13.72 4.28 -5.40
N CYS A 488 -13.24 3.77 -6.50
CA CYS A 488 -11.84 3.42 -6.68
C CYS A 488 -11.47 3.58 -8.17
N THR A 489 -10.87 4.71 -8.50
CA THR A 489 -10.50 5.05 -9.87
C THR A 489 -9.47 4.08 -10.42
N MET A 490 -9.90 3.10 -11.23
CA MET A 490 -9.05 2.12 -11.92
C MET A 490 -8.71 2.62 -13.32
N LYS A 491 -7.78 3.54 -13.37
CA LYS A 491 -7.34 4.23 -14.59
C LYS A 491 -6.17 3.45 -15.22
N LEU A 492 -6.26 3.17 -16.52
CA LEU A 492 -5.13 2.64 -17.27
C LEU A 492 -4.15 3.78 -17.57
N ASN A 493 -2.94 3.66 -17.05
CA ASN A 493 -1.87 4.64 -17.27
C ASN A 493 -1.14 4.40 -18.60
N ALA A 494 -0.48 5.45 -19.12
CA ALA A 494 0.38 5.33 -20.29
C ALA A 494 1.66 4.55 -19.97
N THR A 495 2.17 3.80 -20.96
CA THR A 495 3.43 3.04 -20.81
C THR A 495 4.61 3.97 -20.47
N THR A 496 4.65 5.14 -21.09
CA THR A 496 5.69 6.16 -20.88
C THR A 496 5.78 6.62 -19.41
N GLU A 497 4.65 6.68 -18.70
CA GLU A 497 4.62 7.03 -17.28
C GLU A 497 5.35 6.00 -16.39
N MET A 498 5.37 4.73 -16.81
CA MET A 498 6.00 3.65 -16.06
C MET A 498 7.50 3.51 -16.31
N LEU A 499 8.02 4.00 -17.42
CA LEU A 499 9.43 3.80 -17.81
C LEU A 499 10.45 4.23 -16.75
N PRO A 500 10.30 5.40 -16.07
CA PRO A 500 11.29 5.87 -15.11
C PRO A 500 11.39 5.02 -13.83
N VAL A 501 10.35 4.25 -13.50
CA VAL A 501 10.28 3.47 -12.25
C VAL A 501 11.42 2.47 -12.12
N THR A 502 11.94 1.97 -13.26
CA THR A 502 13.03 0.99 -13.30
C THR A 502 14.39 1.59 -13.63
N TRP A 503 14.49 2.92 -13.81
CA TRP A 503 15.78 3.57 -14.04
C TRP A 503 16.60 3.57 -12.74
N PRO A 504 17.90 3.24 -12.80
CA PRO A 504 18.74 3.19 -11.60
C PRO A 504 18.73 4.48 -10.79
N GLU A 505 18.69 5.62 -11.47
CA GLU A 505 18.71 6.94 -10.87
C GLU A 505 17.49 7.24 -9.99
N PHE A 506 16.36 6.58 -10.23
CA PHE A 506 15.17 6.62 -9.38
C PHE A 506 15.05 5.37 -8.49
N GLY A 507 15.46 4.20 -8.98
CA GLY A 507 15.26 2.92 -8.29
C GLY A 507 16.32 2.59 -7.23
N ARG A 508 17.58 3.05 -7.38
CA ARG A 508 18.70 2.59 -6.55
C ARG A 508 19.23 3.59 -5.53
N LEU A 509 18.67 4.81 -5.48
CA LEU A 509 19.05 5.77 -4.46
C LEU A 509 18.59 5.32 -3.07
N HIS A 510 19.50 5.45 -2.10
CA HIS A 510 19.18 5.19 -0.70
C HIS A 510 18.40 6.39 -0.10
N PRO A 511 17.31 6.19 0.66
CA PRO A 511 16.47 7.29 1.19
C PRO A 511 17.19 8.24 2.16
N PHE A 512 18.33 7.82 2.71
CA PHE A 512 19.17 8.61 3.61
C PHE A 512 20.51 8.98 2.98
N ALA A 513 20.62 8.96 1.65
CA ALA A 513 21.77 9.49 0.94
C ALA A 513 21.92 11.00 1.21
N PRO A 514 23.16 11.54 1.19
CA PRO A 514 23.42 12.99 1.31
C PRO A 514 22.61 13.80 0.29
N ALA A 515 22.19 14.99 0.70
CA ALA A 515 21.30 15.86 -0.09
C ALA A 515 21.85 16.21 -1.47
N GLU A 516 23.17 16.28 -1.58
CA GLU A 516 23.88 16.60 -2.83
C GLU A 516 23.74 15.51 -3.89
N GLN A 517 23.25 14.33 -3.53
CA GLN A 517 23.16 13.16 -4.42
C GLN A 517 21.78 12.97 -5.04
N TRP A 518 20.75 13.70 -4.62
CA TRP A 518 19.38 13.51 -5.10
C TRP A 518 18.74 14.81 -5.63
N GLY A 519 19.54 15.61 -6.33
CA GLY A 519 19.12 16.90 -6.93
C GLY A 519 17.93 16.75 -7.88
N GLY A 520 17.92 15.70 -8.68
CA GLY A 520 16.82 15.39 -9.60
C GLY A 520 15.51 15.03 -8.87
N TYR A 521 15.59 14.24 -7.81
CA TYR A 521 14.43 13.99 -6.96
C TYR A 521 13.90 15.26 -6.32
N LYS A 522 14.81 16.12 -5.81
CA LYS A 522 14.40 17.39 -5.19
C LYS A 522 13.66 18.28 -6.19
N ALA A 523 14.19 18.44 -7.39
CA ALA A 523 13.53 19.23 -8.44
C ALA A 523 12.17 18.67 -8.82
N MET A 524 12.06 17.34 -8.93
CA MET A 524 10.78 16.66 -9.20
C MET A 524 9.77 16.85 -8.06
N PHE A 525 10.20 16.74 -6.79
CA PHE A 525 9.32 16.93 -5.63
C PHE A 525 8.84 18.37 -5.55
N ASP A 526 9.73 19.35 -5.67
CA ASP A 526 9.38 20.76 -5.64
C ASP A 526 8.34 21.10 -6.73
N GLN A 527 8.52 20.57 -7.94
CA GLN A 527 7.59 20.78 -9.05
C GLN A 527 6.26 20.07 -8.83
N LEU A 528 6.28 18.82 -8.34
CA LEU A 528 5.07 18.05 -8.08
C LEU A 528 4.26 18.68 -6.94
N GLU A 529 4.91 19.13 -5.87
CA GLU A 529 4.24 19.86 -4.78
C GLU A 529 3.61 21.15 -5.28
N ALA A 530 4.31 21.93 -6.14
CA ALA A 530 3.76 23.13 -6.75
C ALA A 530 2.53 22.84 -7.63
N TRP A 531 2.58 21.81 -8.47
CA TRP A 531 1.44 21.39 -9.29
C TRP A 531 0.25 20.93 -8.45
N LEU A 532 0.49 20.10 -7.44
CA LEU A 532 -0.58 19.63 -6.56
C LEU A 532 -1.18 20.76 -5.72
N ALA A 533 -0.39 21.75 -5.30
CA ALA A 533 -0.86 22.95 -4.64
C ALA A 533 -1.75 23.79 -5.56
N GLU A 534 -1.34 24.01 -6.83
CA GLU A 534 -2.14 24.70 -7.83
C GLU A 534 -3.45 23.97 -8.10
N ILE A 535 -3.41 22.65 -8.27
CA ILE A 535 -4.59 21.82 -8.56
C ILE A 535 -5.59 21.86 -7.40
N THR A 536 -5.15 21.84 -6.18
CA THR A 536 -6.02 21.76 -5.00
C THR A 536 -6.36 23.10 -4.35
N GLY A 537 -5.57 24.15 -4.65
CA GLY A 537 -5.69 25.48 -4.07
C GLY A 537 -5.09 25.60 -2.67
N PHE A 538 -4.38 24.57 -2.18
CA PHE A 538 -3.72 24.59 -0.87
C PHE A 538 -2.40 25.36 -0.87
N ALA A 539 -2.01 25.81 0.31
CA ALA A 539 -0.82 26.62 0.51
C ALA A 539 0.48 25.81 0.56
N ALA A 540 0.40 24.53 0.93
CA ALA A 540 1.54 23.61 0.96
C ALA A 540 1.08 22.16 0.81
N ILE A 541 1.99 21.32 0.30
CA ILE A 541 1.79 19.87 0.12
C ILE A 541 2.87 19.13 0.93
N SER A 542 2.55 17.93 1.41
CA SER A 542 3.53 16.97 1.92
C SER A 542 3.41 15.67 1.15
N LEU A 543 4.52 15.22 0.57
CA LEU A 543 4.62 13.94 -0.16
C LEU A 543 4.96 12.76 0.77
N GLN A 544 5.06 12.95 2.08
CA GLN A 544 5.48 11.90 3.00
C GLN A 544 4.48 10.74 3.12
N PRO A 545 3.15 10.94 3.19
CA PRO A 545 2.22 9.82 3.37
C PRO A 545 2.25 8.84 2.20
N ASN A 546 2.57 7.57 2.49
CA ASN A 546 2.76 6.50 1.50
C ASN A 546 1.49 5.66 1.25
N ALA A 547 0.33 6.15 1.65
CA ALA A 547 -0.99 5.58 1.35
C ALA A 547 -2.09 6.61 1.62
N GLY A 548 -3.28 6.46 1.05
CA GLY A 548 -4.43 7.30 1.37
C GLY A 548 -4.75 7.30 2.86
N ALA A 549 -4.77 6.12 3.50
CA ALA A 549 -4.98 5.98 4.94
C ALA A 549 -3.91 6.71 5.79
N GLN A 550 -2.66 6.76 5.31
CA GLN A 550 -1.60 7.55 5.96
C GLN A 550 -1.79 9.06 5.73
N GLY A 551 -2.32 9.46 4.57
CA GLY A 551 -2.73 10.84 4.31
C GLY A 551 -3.88 11.29 5.22
N GLU A 552 -4.90 10.42 5.40
CA GLU A 552 -5.96 10.67 6.38
C GLU A 552 -5.39 10.90 7.79
N TYR A 553 -4.53 10.00 8.22
CA TYR A 553 -3.90 10.05 9.53
C TYR A 553 -3.05 11.31 9.70
N ALA A 554 -2.16 11.61 8.74
CA ALA A 554 -1.31 12.80 8.77
C ALA A 554 -2.11 14.10 8.81
N GLY A 555 -3.18 14.20 8.01
CA GLY A 555 -4.05 15.38 8.00
C GLY A 555 -4.77 15.59 9.33
N LEU A 556 -5.28 14.53 9.94
CA LEU A 556 -5.92 14.61 11.25
C LEU A 556 -4.92 14.94 12.38
N LEU A 557 -3.68 14.45 12.30
CA LEU A 557 -2.61 14.83 13.22
C LEU A 557 -2.28 16.30 13.11
N ALA A 558 -2.22 16.87 11.89
CA ALA A 558 -1.98 18.29 11.67
C ALA A 558 -3.10 19.15 12.29
N ILE A 559 -4.37 18.77 12.12
CA ILE A 559 -5.53 19.43 12.76
C ILE A 559 -5.41 19.35 14.29
N ARG A 560 -5.09 18.19 14.82
CA ARG A 560 -4.94 17.98 16.26
C ARG A 560 -3.79 18.82 16.85
N ALA A 561 -2.65 18.87 16.16
CA ALA A 561 -1.50 19.68 16.56
C ALA A 561 -1.84 21.18 16.56
N TYR A 562 -2.58 21.65 15.54
CA TYR A 562 -3.10 23.01 15.48
C TYR A 562 -3.96 23.36 16.69
N HIS A 563 -4.92 22.53 17.06
CA HIS A 563 -5.75 22.76 18.26
C HIS A 563 -4.92 22.76 19.55
N ARG A 564 -3.97 21.82 19.67
CA ARG A 564 -3.08 21.78 20.87
C ARG A 564 -2.19 23.00 21.00
N ALA A 565 -1.62 23.49 19.91
CA ALA A 565 -0.80 24.71 19.91
C ALA A 565 -1.58 25.95 20.34
N ARG A 566 -2.91 25.93 20.24
CA ARG A 566 -3.84 26.98 20.68
C ARG A 566 -4.40 26.73 22.08
N ASN A 567 -3.88 25.75 22.83
CA ASN A 567 -4.42 25.29 24.11
C ASN A 567 -5.86 24.74 24.01
N GLU A 568 -6.27 24.26 22.85
CA GLU A 568 -7.58 23.68 22.57
C GLU A 568 -7.51 22.15 22.43
N GLY A 569 -6.55 21.49 23.09
CA GLY A 569 -6.36 20.03 23.04
C GLY A 569 -7.55 19.20 23.56
N HIS A 570 -8.57 19.84 24.16
CA HIS A 570 -9.84 19.26 24.56
C HIS A 570 -10.81 19.07 23.39
N ARG A 571 -10.49 19.60 22.20
CA ARG A 571 -11.27 19.36 20.98
C ARG A 571 -10.93 17.97 20.44
N THR A 572 -11.83 17.01 20.66
CA THR A 572 -11.63 15.61 20.28
C THR A 572 -12.73 15.06 19.37
N ILE A 573 -13.80 15.80 19.14
CA ILE A 573 -14.94 15.33 18.33
C ILE A 573 -14.65 15.49 16.84
N CYS A 574 -14.80 14.40 16.08
CA CYS A 574 -14.78 14.38 14.63
C CYS A 574 -16.15 14.03 14.09
N LEU A 575 -16.78 14.94 13.36
CA LEU A 575 -18.04 14.70 12.64
C LEU A 575 -17.74 13.92 11.36
N ILE A 576 -18.49 12.87 11.07
CA ILE A 576 -18.32 12.05 9.87
C ILE A 576 -19.68 11.70 9.28
N PRO A 577 -19.96 12.03 8.01
CA PRO A 577 -21.19 11.64 7.34
C PRO A 577 -21.36 10.11 7.27
N GLN A 578 -22.59 9.64 7.37
CA GLN A 578 -22.93 8.23 7.31
C GLN A 578 -22.42 7.56 6.02
N SER A 579 -22.37 8.31 4.92
CA SER A 579 -21.89 7.89 3.62
C SER A 579 -20.36 7.73 3.53
N ALA A 580 -19.58 8.24 4.49
CA ALA A 580 -18.13 8.21 4.44
C ALA A 580 -17.55 6.79 4.35
N HIS A 581 -16.43 6.65 3.63
CA HIS A 581 -15.68 5.41 3.57
C HIS A 581 -15.28 4.92 4.97
N GLY A 582 -15.23 3.60 5.19
CA GLY A 582 -14.90 3.03 6.51
C GLY A 582 -13.51 3.38 7.03
N THR A 583 -12.59 3.82 6.17
CA THR A 583 -11.26 4.29 6.57
C THR A 583 -11.32 5.59 7.36
N ASN A 584 -12.25 6.51 7.04
CA ASN A 584 -12.35 7.80 7.71
C ASN A 584 -12.58 7.66 9.23
N PRO A 585 -13.62 6.93 9.72
CA PRO A 585 -13.79 6.73 11.16
C PRO A 585 -12.64 5.94 11.80
N ALA A 586 -12.01 5.00 11.09
CA ALA A 586 -10.85 4.28 11.61
C ALA A 586 -9.64 5.21 11.79
N SER A 587 -9.37 6.11 10.83
CA SER A 587 -8.30 7.11 10.90
C SER A 587 -8.55 8.14 11.99
N ALA A 588 -9.81 8.57 12.20
CA ALA A 588 -10.18 9.48 13.27
C ALA A 588 -9.88 8.88 14.66
N VAL A 589 -10.28 7.65 14.90
CA VAL A 589 -9.98 6.95 16.17
C VAL A 589 -8.48 6.75 16.37
N LEU A 590 -7.76 6.42 15.29
CA LEU A 590 -6.30 6.27 15.33
C LEU A 590 -5.57 7.58 15.67
N ALA A 591 -6.13 8.71 15.22
CA ALA A 591 -5.66 10.04 15.57
C ALA A 591 -6.13 10.52 16.97
N GLY A 592 -6.78 9.67 17.75
CA GLY A 592 -7.28 9.99 19.10
C GLY A 592 -8.51 10.90 19.10
N LEU A 593 -9.35 10.83 18.06
CA LEU A 593 -10.59 11.57 17.95
C LEU A 593 -11.82 10.67 18.17
N ASP A 594 -12.86 11.23 18.75
CA ASP A 594 -14.14 10.58 18.96
C ASP A 594 -15.09 10.84 17.78
N VAL A 595 -15.61 9.78 17.19
CA VAL A 595 -16.45 9.85 15.98
C VAL A 595 -17.91 10.14 16.36
N VAL A 596 -18.48 11.17 15.75
CA VAL A 596 -19.92 11.47 15.80
C VAL A 596 -20.47 11.44 14.37
N VAL A 597 -21.36 10.48 14.09
CA VAL A 597 -21.91 10.28 12.75
C VAL A 597 -22.96 11.32 12.44
N VAL A 598 -22.88 11.93 11.25
CA VAL A 598 -23.88 12.87 10.69
C VAL A 598 -24.79 12.09 9.73
N ALA A 599 -26.11 12.29 9.85
CA ALA A 599 -27.09 11.62 9.02
C ALA A 599 -27.02 12.10 7.55
N SER A 600 -27.48 11.23 6.65
CA SER A 600 -27.73 11.57 5.24
C SER A 600 -29.26 11.65 5.00
N THR A 601 -29.64 12.51 4.10
CA THR A 601 -31.04 12.66 3.62
C THR A 601 -31.42 11.50 2.70
N ALA A 602 -32.68 11.41 2.31
CA ALA A 602 -33.18 10.35 1.44
C ALA A 602 -32.58 10.40 0.00
N ASP A 603 -32.17 11.56 -0.44
CA ASP A 603 -31.49 11.78 -1.74
C ASP A 603 -29.97 11.59 -1.67
N GLY A 604 -29.45 11.17 -0.53
CA GLY A 604 -28.04 10.81 -0.35
C GLY A 604 -27.10 11.96 -0.02
N THR A 605 -27.61 13.18 0.23
CA THR A 605 -26.84 14.34 0.66
C THR A 605 -26.66 14.39 2.18
N ILE A 606 -25.74 15.23 2.68
CA ILE A 606 -25.57 15.46 4.12
C ILE A 606 -26.79 16.20 4.66
N ASP A 607 -27.36 15.69 5.77
CA ASP A 607 -28.42 16.39 6.49
C ASP A 607 -27.85 17.61 7.23
N LEU A 608 -28.01 18.80 6.63
CA LEU A 608 -27.53 20.06 7.19
C LEU A 608 -28.16 20.40 8.55
N SER A 609 -29.37 19.96 8.81
CA SER A 609 -30.05 20.22 10.11
C SER A 609 -29.42 19.35 11.21
N ASP A 610 -29.13 18.10 10.94
CA ASP A 610 -28.43 17.20 11.83
C ASP A 610 -26.97 17.65 12.04
N LEU A 611 -26.29 18.07 10.97
CA LEU A 611 -24.93 18.62 11.06
C LEU A 611 -24.87 19.83 12.00
N ARG A 612 -25.78 20.81 11.81
CA ARG A 612 -25.84 22.02 12.65
C ARG A 612 -26.11 21.66 14.12
N ALA A 613 -27.09 20.80 14.36
CA ALA A 613 -27.44 20.37 15.73
C ALA A 613 -26.27 19.67 16.43
N LYS A 614 -25.51 18.83 15.71
CA LYS A 614 -24.35 18.15 16.26
C LYS A 614 -23.15 19.07 16.44
N ALA A 615 -22.89 19.97 15.50
CA ALA A 615 -21.83 20.96 15.62
C ALA A 615 -22.07 21.91 16.80
N GLU A 616 -23.31 22.37 16.99
CA GLU A 616 -23.71 23.20 18.12
C GLU A 616 -23.58 22.44 19.45
N LYS A 617 -24.10 21.21 19.52
CA LYS A 617 -24.03 20.34 20.70
C LYS A 617 -22.58 20.12 21.15
N HIS A 618 -21.66 19.99 20.23
CA HIS A 618 -20.26 19.71 20.48
C HIS A 618 -19.33 20.92 20.26
N ALA A 619 -19.86 22.14 20.21
CA ALA A 619 -19.14 23.37 19.84
C ALA A 619 -17.80 23.56 20.58
N GLY A 620 -17.76 23.27 21.90
CA GLY A 620 -16.53 23.36 22.69
C GLY A 620 -15.52 22.23 22.46
N GLN A 621 -15.91 21.13 21.82
CA GLN A 621 -15.08 19.94 21.62
C GLN A 621 -14.89 19.57 20.16
N LEU A 622 -15.51 20.30 19.23
CA LEU A 622 -15.43 20.00 17.80
C LEU A 622 -14.01 20.24 17.29
N ALA A 623 -13.33 19.19 16.87
CA ALA A 623 -12.00 19.24 16.27
C ALA A 623 -12.08 19.30 14.75
N ALA A 624 -12.86 18.42 14.13
CA ALA A 624 -12.90 18.28 12.69
C ALA A 624 -14.24 17.74 12.15
N LEU A 625 -14.46 17.97 10.87
CA LEU A 625 -15.35 17.21 10.01
C LEU A 625 -14.48 16.46 8.98
N MET A 626 -14.74 15.17 8.76
CA MET A 626 -14.20 14.44 7.59
C MET A 626 -15.33 14.26 6.58
N VAL A 627 -15.12 14.75 5.36
CA VAL A 627 -16.10 14.67 4.26
C VAL A 627 -15.45 14.18 2.97
N THR A 628 -16.09 13.24 2.28
CA THR A 628 -15.69 12.82 0.92
C THR A 628 -16.45 13.68 -0.09
N TYR A 629 -15.75 14.26 -1.07
CA TYR A 629 -16.39 15.12 -2.07
C TYR A 629 -15.83 14.89 -3.49
N PRO A 630 -16.71 14.74 -4.54
CA PRO A 630 -18.14 14.46 -4.42
C PRO A 630 -18.43 13.27 -3.51
N SER A 631 -19.65 13.15 -3.00
CA SER A 631 -19.98 12.09 -2.04
C SER A 631 -19.84 10.69 -2.67
N THR A 632 -19.61 9.66 -1.84
CA THR A 632 -19.62 8.26 -2.26
C THR A 632 -20.98 7.79 -2.83
N HIS A 633 -22.00 8.62 -2.78
CA HIS A 633 -23.28 8.39 -3.48
C HIS A 633 -23.23 8.79 -4.97
N GLY A 634 -22.07 9.27 -5.47
CA GLY A 634 -21.90 9.74 -6.85
C GLY A 634 -22.54 11.08 -7.13
N VAL A 635 -22.67 11.95 -6.12
CA VAL A 635 -23.40 13.21 -6.20
C VAL A 635 -22.54 14.38 -5.75
N PHE A 636 -22.54 15.47 -6.51
CA PHE A 636 -22.06 16.78 -6.06
C PHE A 636 -23.09 17.42 -5.13
N GLU A 637 -22.77 17.59 -3.88
CA GLU A 637 -23.61 18.28 -2.91
C GLU A 637 -23.56 19.79 -3.12
N GLU A 638 -24.71 20.42 -3.39
CA GLU A 638 -24.80 21.87 -3.61
C GLU A 638 -24.46 22.68 -2.36
N GLY A 639 -24.77 22.13 -1.19
CA GLY A 639 -24.56 22.76 0.12
C GLY A 639 -23.16 22.62 0.70
N ILE A 640 -22.17 22.12 -0.04
CA ILE A 640 -20.86 21.79 0.53
C ILE A 640 -20.14 22.98 1.20
N ARG A 641 -20.25 24.19 0.63
CA ARG A 641 -19.69 25.40 1.27
C ARG A 641 -20.34 25.69 2.62
N GLU A 642 -21.65 25.57 2.72
CA GLU A 642 -22.38 25.74 3.98
C GLU A 642 -21.99 24.68 5.01
N VAL A 643 -21.76 23.43 4.57
CA VAL A 643 -21.21 22.36 5.42
C VAL A 643 -19.89 22.80 6.05
N CYS A 644 -18.96 23.33 5.24
CA CYS A 644 -17.66 23.84 5.71
C CYS A 644 -17.84 25.04 6.68
N GLU A 645 -18.67 26.00 6.33
CA GLU A 645 -18.94 27.20 7.14
C GLU A 645 -19.54 26.87 8.52
N VAL A 646 -20.42 25.86 8.59
CA VAL A 646 -20.99 25.39 9.86
C VAL A 646 -19.88 24.88 10.78
N VAL A 647 -18.97 24.08 10.26
CA VAL A 647 -17.87 23.50 11.04
C VAL A 647 -16.91 24.58 11.51
N HIS A 648 -16.51 25.52 10.64
CA HIS A 648 -15.62 26.63 10.99
C HIS A 648 -16.24 27.56 12.04
N ARG A 649 -17.55 27.82 11.97
CA ARG A 649 -18.27 28.64 12.94
C ARG A 649 -18.13 28.12 14.38
N PHE A 650 -18.05 26.81 14.54
CA PHE A 650 -17.87 26.16 15.83
C PHE A 650 -16.41 25.81 16.15
N GLY A 651 -15.45 26.34 15.38
CA GLY A 651 -14.01 26.23 15.63
C GLY A 651 -13.37 24.91 15.16
N GLY A 652 -14.13 24.03 14.49
CA GLY A 652 -13.60 22.82 13.87
C GLY A 652 -12.87 23.09 12.56
N GLN A 653 -12.08 22.15 12.09
CA GLN A 653 -11.40 22.16 10.81
C GLN A 653 -12.09 21.19 9.83
N VAL A 654 -12.01 21.46 8.52
CA VAL A 654 -12.59 20.60 7.50
C VAL A 654 -11.51 19.77 6.82
N TYR A 655 -11.60 18.46 7.03
CA TYR A 655 -10.80 17.47 6.31
C TYR A 655 -11.62 16.95 5.13
N MET A 656 -11.14 17.16 3.90
CA MET A 656 -11.76 16.61 2.69
C MET A 656 -11.03 15.37 2.22
N ASP A 657 -11.73 14.26 2.11
CA ASP A 657 -11.22 13.04 1.51
C ASP A 657 -11.13 13.22 -0.03
N GLY A 658 -9.91 13.21 -0.54
CA GLY A 658 -9.61 13.43 -1.96
C GLY A 658 -9.65 12.17 -2.81
N ALA A 659 -10.23 11.07 -2.31
CA ALA A 659 -10.39 9.85 -3.10
C ALA A 659 -11.17 10.07 -4.40
N ASN A 660 -12.11 11.02 -4.41
CA ASN A 660 -12.96 11.36 -5.54
C ASN A 660 -12.46 12.59 -6.34
N MET A 661 -11.17 12.90 -6.25
CA MET A 661 -10.56 14.03 -6.99
C MET A 661 -10.72 13.90 -8.51
N ASN A 662 -10.96 12.70 -9.04
CA ASN A 662 -11.20 12.44 -10.45
C ASN A 662 -12.43 13.18 -11.02
N ALA A 663 -13.35 13.61 -10.16
CA ALA A 663 -14.50 14.45 -10.54
C ALA A 663 -14.23 15.96 -10.38
N GLN A 664 -13.11 16.35 -9.79
CA GLN A 664 -12.84 17.73 -9.39
C GLN A 664 -11.73 18.40 -10.20
N LEU A 665 -10.74 17.62 -10.64
CA LEU A 665 -9.51 18.10 -11.27
C LEU A 665 -9.80 19.05 -12.46
N GLY A 666 -9.31 20.28 -12.39
CA GLY A 666 -9.54 21.33 -13.39
C GLY A 666 -10.96 21.93 -13.40
N LEU A 667 -11.89 21.45 -12.57
CA LEU A 667 -13.25 21.97 -12.46
C LEU A 667 -13.53 22.68 -11.12
N THR A 668 -12.94 22.19 -10.02
CA THR A 668 -13.09 22.74 -8.67
C THR A 668 -11.77 22.60 -7.90
N ARG A 669 -11.64 23.29 -6.76
CA ARG A 669 -10.49 23.19 -5.85
C ARG A 669 -10.96 22.94 -4.41
N PRO A 670 -10.49 21.90 -3.73
CA PRO A 670 -10.85 21.59 -2.35
C PRO A 670 -10.69 22.78 -1.38
N ALA A 671 -9.57 23.52 -1.47
CA ALA A 671 -9.34 24.68 -0.60
C ALA A 671 -10.34 25.81 -0.85
N GLU A 672 -10.74 26.08 -2.12
CA GLU A 672 -11.74 27.11 -2.46
C GLU A 672 -13.17 26.70 -2.08
N ILE A 673 -13.42 25.40 -1.93
CA ILE A 673 -14.70 24.87 -1.39
C ILE A 673 -14.81 25.16 0.11
N GLY A 674 -13.68 25.17 0.82
CA GLY A 674 -13.59 25.43 2.26
C GLY A 674 -12.90 24.31 3.05
N ALA A 675 -12.18 23.41 2.40
CA ALA A 675 -11.38 22.41 3.09
C ALA A 675 -10.10 23.03 3.67
N ASP A 676 -9.72 22.62 4.88
CA ASP A 676 -8.47 23.01 5.53
C ASP A 676 -7.35 22.02 5.25
N VAL A 677 -7.72 20.76 5.05
CA VAL A 677 -6.82 19.64 4.70
C VAL A 677 -7.51 18.77 3.66
N CYS A 678 -6.74 18.26 2.69
CA CYS A 678 -7.18 17.21 1.79
C CYS A 678 -6.05 16.23 1.55
N HIS A 679 -6.30 14.91 1.63
CA HIS A 679 -5.35 13.96 1.07
C HIS A 679 -5.68 13.68 -0.39
N LEU A 680 -4.66 13.31 -1.15
CA LEU A 680 -4.78 12.90 -2.55
C LEU A 680 -4.37 11.42 -2.67
N ASN A 681 -5.13 10.67 -3.45
CA ASN A 681 -4.75 9.33 -3.84
C ASN A 681 -4.08 9.39 -5.23
N LEU A 682 -2.74 9.47 -5.29
CA LEU A 682 -2.03 9.53 -6.57
C LEU A 682 -2.22 8.24 -7.38
N HIS A 683 -2.51 7.13 -6.69
CA HIS A 683 -2.87 5.84 -7.29
C HIS A 683 -4.34 5.76 -7.79
N LYS A 684 -5.04 6.87 -7.87
CA LYS A 684 -6.37 7.04 -8.46
C LYS A 684 -6.32 8.09 -9.57
N THR A 685 -6.56 9.35 -9.24
CA THR A 685 -6.65 10.46 -10.20
C THR A 685 -5.36 10.72 -10.98
N PHE A 686 -4.18 10.47 -10.37
CA PHE A 686 -2.87 10.80 -10.94
C PHE A 686 -2.09 9.59 -11.46
N CYS A 687 -2.78 8.57 -11.92
CA CYS A 687 -2.30 7.45 -12.73
C CYS A 687 -1.29 6.47 -12.11
N ILE A 688 -0.85 6.63 -10.86
CA ILE A 688 -0.04 5.57 -10.25
C ILE A 688 -0.89 4.28 -10.23
N PRO A 689 -0.43 3.16 -10.81
CA PRO A 689 -1.15 1.91 -10.73
C PRO A 689 -1.35 1.48 -9.27
N HIS A 690 -2.47 0.81 -9.00
CA HIS A 690 -2.75 0.27 -7.66
C HIS A 690 -1.81 -0.89 -7.26
N GLY A 691 -0.75 -1.15 -8.03
CA GLY A 691 0.28 -2.13 -7.75
C GLY A 691 -0.28 -3.55 -7.58
N GLY A 692 -1.32 -3.90 -8.34
CA GLY A 692 -2.04 -5.15 -8.12
C GLY A 692 -2.83 -5.16 -6.80
N GLY A 693 -3.27 -4.00 -6.31
CA GLY A 693 -3.95 -3.77 -5.05
C GLY A 693 -3.15 -2.99 -4.01
N GLY A 694 -2.00 -2.43 -4.40
CA GLY A 694 -1.18 -1.59 -3.53
C GLY A 694 -1.64 -0.13 -3.52
N PRO A 695 -1.35 0.65 -2.45
CA PRO A 695 -1.82 2.01 -2.32
C PRO A 695 -1.05 3.01 -3.18
N GLY A 696 0.23 2.94 -3.34
CA GLY A 696 1.03 4.00 -3.95
C GLY A 696 1.31 5.16 -3.00
N MET A 697 0.70 6.34 -3.23
CA MET A 697 0.98 7.57 -2.48
C MET A 697 -0.31 8.25 -2.01
N GLY A 698 -0.23 8.95 -0.87
CA GLY A 698 -1.33 9.71 -0.28
C GLY A 698 -0.93 11.10 0.22
N PRO A 699 -0.37 12.00 -0.62
CA PRO A 699 0.02 13.34 -0.20
C PRO A 699 -1.11 14.10 0.46
N ILE A 700 -0.75 15.01 1.38
CA ILE A 700 -1.72 15.94 1.96
C ILE A 700 -1.44 17.37 1.53
N GLY A 701 -2.50 18.09 1.16
CA GLY A 701 -2.49 19.53 0.99
C GLY A 701 -3.13 20.21 2.20
N VAL A 702 -2.59 21.36 2.64
CA VAL A 702 -3.07 22.05 3.82
C VAL A 702 -3.21 23.55 3.60
N ALA A 703 -4.18 24.17 4.28
CA ALA A 703 -4.34 25.61 4.35
C ALA A 703 -3.16 26.26 5.11
N THR A 704 -2.92 27.56 4.88
CA THR A 704 -1.77 28.30 5.40
C THR A 704 -1.53 28.13 6.91
N HIS A 705 -2.58 28.10 7.72
CA HIS A 705 -2.46 28.00 9.18
C HIS A 705 -2.05 26.60 9.68
N LEU A 706 -2.11 25.58 8.80
CA LEU A 706 -1.71 24.20 9.10
C LEU A 706 -0.30 23.85 8.60
N ILE A 707 0.34 24.70 7.81
CA ILE A 707 1.70 24.47 7.29
C ILE A 707 2.71 24.07 8.39
N PRO A 708 2.73 24.75 9.57
CA PRO A 708 3.69 24.41 10.62
C PRO A 708 3.59 22.98 11.14
N TYR A 709 2.46 22.33 10.94
CA TYR A 709 2.11 21.01 11.49
C TYR A 709 2.19 19.88 10.45
N LEU A 710 2.75 20.12 9.27
CA LEU A 710 3.02 19.05 8.30
C LEU A 710 4.01 18.01 8.88
N PRO A 711 3.93 16.72 8.47
CA PRO A 711 4.82 15.68 8.97
C PRO A 711 6.29 16.00 8.75
N GLY A 712 7.10 15.92 9.83
CA GLY A 712 8.55 15.98 9.79
C GLY A 712 9.17 14.57 9.67
N HIS A 713 10.52 14.51 9.61
CA HIS A 713 11.25 13.25 9.65
C HIS A 713 12.58 13.43 10.38
N PRO A 714 12.99 12.50 11.26
CA PRO A 714 14.21 12.66 12.06
C PRO A 714 15.51 12.65 11.25
N LEU A 715 15.47 12.11 10.05
CA LEU A 715 16.61 11.95 9.13
C LEU A 715 16.54 12.91 7.92
N ALA A 716 15.60 13.86 7.93
CA ALA A 716 15.47 14.93 6.95
C ALA A 716 15.27 16.27 7.68
N PRO A 717 15.59 17.43 7.07
CA PRO A 717 15.42 18.73 7.74
C PRO A 717 13.98 18.92 8.23
N PRO A 718 13.77 19.23 9.51
CA PRO A 718 12.42 19.37 10.05
C PRO A 718 11.79 20.69 9.62
N GLY A 719 10.45 20.70 9.51
CA GLY A 719 9.65 21.92 9.50
C GLY A 719 9.72 22.66 10.84
N SER A 720 9.05 23.82 10.95
CA SER A 720 9.14 24.68 12.15
C SER A 720 8.51 24.09 13.41
N GLN A 721 7.43 23.32 13.30
CA GLN A 721 6.73 22.63 14.38
C GLN A 721 6.06 21.34 13.86
N PRO A 722 6.79 20.44 13.22
CA PRO A 722 6.18 19.30 12.54
C PRO A 722 5.53 18.34 13.53
N VAL A 723 4.45 17.66 13.08
CA VAL A 723 4.06 16.40 13.70
C VAL A 723 5.11 15.34 13.37
N GLY A 724 5.15 14.27 14.16
CA GLY A 724 6.10 13.18 13.89
C GLY A 724 5.88 12.51 12.53
N PRO A 725 6.85 11.69 12.09
CA PRO A 725 6.75 11.01 10.78
C PRO A 725 5.62 9.99 10.76
N VAL A 726 4.99 9.83 9.59
CA VAL A 726 3.93 8.84 9.34
C VAL A 726 4.40 7.67 8.47
N SER A 727 5.61 7.76 7.91
CA SER A 727 6.25 6.69 7.11
C SER A 727 7.73 6.57 7.47
N ALA A 728 8.32 5.41 7.17
CA ALA A 728 9.74 5.12 7.44
C ALA A 728 10.70 6.00 6.63
N ALA A 729 10.32 6.33 5.39
CA ALA A 729 11.11 7.21 4.52
C ALA A 729 10.55 8.63 4.48
N PRO A 730 11.39 9.66 4.29
CA PRO A 730 10.96 11.06 4.31
C PRO A 730 9.93 11.44 3.22
N TRP A 731 9.98 10.75 2.08
CA TRP A 731 9.18 11.04 0.87
C TRP A 731 8.22 9.89 0.51
N GLY A 732 7.88 9.06 1.50
CA GLY A 732 6.95 7.95 1.31
C GLY A 732 7.42 6.94 0.26
N SER A 733 6.65 6.76 -0.81
CA SER A 733 6.95 5.86 -1.94
C SER A 733 7.54 6.64 -3.11
N ALA A 734 8.73 7.19 -2.96
CA ALA A 734 9.32 8.18 -3.87
C ALA A 734 9.50 7.68 -5.32
N SER A 735 9.88 6.41 -5.54
CA SER A 735 10.20 5.90 -6.89
C SER A 735 9.00 5.78 -7.83
N ILE A 736 7.78 5.93 -7.33
CA ILE A 736 6.57 5.94 -8.16
C ILE A 736 6.00 7.35 -8.39
N LEU A 737 6.58 8.38 -7.79
CA LEU A 737 6.19 9.77 -8.04
C LEU A 737 6.47 10.23 -9.48
N PRO A 738 7.51 9.73 -10.20
CA PRO A 738 7.68 10.01 -11.62
C PRO A 738 6.43 9.70 -12.47
N ILE A 739 5.60 8.73 -12.07
CA ILE A 739 4.36 8.39 -12.78
C ILE A 739 3.37 9.57 -12.75
N SER A 740 3.12 10.12 -11.56
CA SER A 740 2.22 11.28 -11.43
C SER A 740 2.81 12.55 -12.02
N PHE A 741 4.13 12.73 -11.92
CA PHE A 741 4.83 13.81 -12.59
C PHE A 741 4.63 13.74 -14.11
N ALA A 742 4.87 12.57 -14.70
CA ALA A 742 4.69 12.30 -16.12
C ALA A 742 3.24 12.53 -16.56
N TYR A 743 2.28 12.05 -15.81
CA TYR A 743 0.86 12.24 -16.09
C TYR A 743 0.47 13.71 -16.14
N ILE A 744 0.87 14.50 -15.13
CA ILE A 744 0.56 15.94 -15.08
C ILE A 744 1.25 16.68 -16.23
N ALA A 745 2.53 16.38 -16.48
CA ALA A 745 3.31 17.02 -17.54
C ALA A 745 2.76 16.74 -18.94
N MET A 746 2.38 15.49 -19.24
CA MET A 746 1.81 15.14 -20.56
C MET A 746 0.40 15.68 -20.76
N MET A 747 -0.41 15.71 -19.71
CA MET A 747 -1.80 16.17 -19.81
C MET A 747 -1.89 17.71 -19.85
N GLY A 748 -1.05 18.40 -19.11
CA GLY A 748 -1.19 19.85 -18.90
C GLY A 748 -2.58 20.24 -18.37
N GLU A 749 -2.88 21.52 -18.26
CA GLU A 749 -4.22 21.98 -17.84
C GLU A 749 -5.35 21.47 -18.75
N PRO A 750 -5.25 21.61 -20.08
CA PRO A 750 -6.38 21.22 -20.95
C PRO A 750 -6.64 19.70 -20.92
N GLY A 751 -5.60 18.89 -20.81
CA GLY A 751 -5.74 17.45 -20.73
C GLY A 751 -6.35 16.98 -19.40
N LEU A 752 -5.87 17.52 -18.28
CA LEU A 752 -6.37 17.18 -16.94
C LEU A 752 -7.85 17.55 -16.78
N ARG A 753 -8.24 18.74 -17.21
CA ARG A 753 -9.62 19.16 -17.19
C ARG A 753 -10.49 18.27 -18.07
N ARG A 754 -10.04 17.98 -19.29
CA ARG A 754 -10.76 17.11 -20.22
C ARG A 754 -10.92 15.69 -19.67
N ALA A 755 -9.93 15.16 -18.97
CA ALA A 755 -10.01 13.86 -18.30
C ALA A 755 -11.18 13.81 -17.31
N THR A 756 -11.31 14.83 -16.45
CA THR A 756 -12.42 14.93 -15.50
C THR A 756 -13.78 15.07 -16.21
N GLU A 757 -13.87 15.92 -17.25
CA GLU A 757 -15.08 16.08 -18.04
C GLU A 757 -15.51 14.77 -18.72
N VAL A 758 -14.55 13.97 -19.21
CA VAL A 758 -14.80 12.66 -19.83
C VAL A 758 -15.20 11.63 -18.76
N ALA A 759 -14.59 11.63 -17.58
CA ALA A 759 -14.99 10.75 -16.48
C ALA A 759 -16.48 10.98 -16.11
N ILE A 760 -16.89 12.24 -15.99
CA ILE A 760 -18.30 12.64 -15.77
C ILE A 760 -19.19 12.18 -16.94
N LEU A 761 -18.74 12.36 -18.18
CA LEU A 761 -19.47 11.91 -19.37
C LEU A 761 -19.69 10.40 -19.36
N ASN A 762 -18.64 9.62 -19.09
CA ASN A 762 -18.67 8.17 -19.09
C ASN A 762 -19.65 7.62 -18.02
N ALA A 763 -19.62 8.17 -16.81
CA ALA A 763 -20.55 7.78 -15.75
C ALA A 763 -22.01 8.10 -16.11
N ASN A 764 -22.28 9.31 -16.63
CA ASN A 764 -23.62 9.70 -17.06
C ASN A 764 -24.11 8.91 -18.28
N TYR A 765 -23.21 8.52 -19.19
CA TYR A 765 -23.54 7.66 -20.32
C TYR A 765 -23.98 6.28 -19.85
N ILE A 766 -23.25 5.65 -18.93
CA ILE A 766 -23.66 4.37 -18.34
C ILE A 766 -24.99 4.51 -17.58
N ALA A 767 -25.15 5.57 -16.79
CA ALA A 767 -26.40 5.85 -16.08
C ALA A 767 -27.60 5.95 -17.05
N HIS A 768 -27.42 6.64 -18.16
CA HIS A 768 -28.43 6.74 -19.23
C HIS A 768 -28.75 5.38 -19.87
N ARG A 769 -27.71 4.61 -20.23
CA ARG A 769 -27.86 3.32 -20.90
C ARG A 769 -28.54 2.28 -20.00
N LEU A 770 -28.20 2.27 -18.71
CA LEU A 770 -28.67 1.27 -17.75
C LEU A 770 -29.92 1.69 -16.96
N GLY A 771 -30.24 2.99 -16.88
CA GLY A 771 -31.30 3.53 -16.03
C GLY A 771 -32.69 2.96 -16.25
N THR A 772 -33.02 2.49 -17.48
CA THR A 772 -34.27 1.81 -17.79
C THR A 772 -34.31 0.32 -17.38
N HIS A 773 -33.15 -0.25 -17.09
CA HIS A 773 -32.95 -1.65 -16.73
C HIS A 773 -32.66 -1.85 -15.24
N PHE A 774 -31.91 -0.94 -14.66
CA PHE A 774 -31.51 -0.89 -13.25
C PHE A 774 -31.73 0.53 -12.74
N PRO A 775 -32.57 0.77 -11.70
CA PRO A 775 -32.72 2.13 -11.18
C PRO A 775 -31.38 2.71 -10.71
N VAL A 776 -31.08 3.94 -11.12
CA VAL A 776 -29.99 4.73 -10.51
C VAL A 776 -30.49 5.24 -9.16
N LEU A 777 -29.79 4.86 -8.08
CA LEU A 777 -30.31 5.09 -6.73
C LEU A 777 -30.25 6.55 -6.32
N TYR A 778 -29.14 7.23 -6.65
CA TYR A 778 -28.93 8.64 -6.34
C TYR A 778 -28.56 9.42 -7.60
N SER A 779 -29.07 10.60 -7.70
CA SER A 779 -28.71 11.57 -8.72
C SER A 779 -28.75 12.97 -8.11
N GLY A 780 -27.85 13.80 -8.56
CA GLY A 780 -27.78 15.20 -8.16
C GLY A 780 -28.58 16.11 -9.11
N ARG A 781 -28.07 17.32 -9.27
CA ARG A 781 -28.62 18.36 -10.12
C ARG A 781 -28.95 17.84 -11.53
N ASN A 782 -30.10 18.21 -12.06
CA ASN A 782 -30.60 17.84 -13.39
C ASN A 782 -30.71 16.30 -13.61
N GLY A 783 -30.81 15.52 -12.54
CA GLY A 783 -30.86 14.05 -12.62
C GLY A 783 -29.56 13.42 -13.11
N ARG A 784 -28.43 14.10 -12.91
CA ARG A 784 -27.09 13.65 -13.32
C ARG A 784 -26.28 13.13 -12.15
N VAL A 785 -25.29 12.30 -12.47
CA VAL A 785 -24.31 11.77 -11.51
C VAL A 785 -22.95 12.45 -11.70
N ALA A 786 -22.05 12.34 -10.73
CA ALA A 786 -20.67 12.79 -10.85
C ALA A 786 -19.85 11.84 -11.76
N HIS A 787 -18.71 11.35 -11.35
CA HIS A 787 -17.85 10.42 -12.08
C HIS A 787 -18.19 8.93 -11.80
N GLU A 788 -19.12 8.67 -10.91
CA GLU A 788 -19.56 7.33 -10.50
C GLU A 788 -21.07 7.31 -10.23
N LEU A 789 -21.65 6.12 -10.19
CA LEU A 789 -23.09 5.92 -9.99
C LEU A 789 -23.41 4.65 -9.20
N ILE A 790 -24.58 4.63 -8.58
CA ILE A 790 -25.06 3.46 -7.83
C ILE A 790 -26.34 2.92 -8.49
N LEU A 791 -26.29 1.65 -8.89
CA LEU A 791 -27.45 0.90 -9.39
C LEU A 791 -28.15 0.15 -8.25
N ASP A 792 -29.45 0.31 -8.12
CA ASP A 792 -30.27 -0.37 -7.13
C ASP A 792 -30.67 -1.77 -7.62
N CYS A 793 -30.13 -2.82 -6.99
CA CYS A 793 -30.44 -4.21 -7.27
C CYS A 793 -31.31 -4.88 -6.18
N ARG A 794 -31.72 -4.15 -5.14
CA ARG A 794 -32.41 -4.70 -3.96
C ARG A 794 -33.73 -5.36 -4.29
N GLY A 795 -34.44 -4.89 -5.33
CA GLY A 795 -35.72 -5.44 -5.76
C GLY A 795 -35.64 -6.88 -6.24
N PHE A 796 -34.55 -7.28 -6.88
CA PHE A 796 -34.41 -8.59 -7.51
C PHE A 796 -34.38 -9.76 -6.51
N LYS A 797 -33.82 -9.57 -5.32
CA LYS A 797 -33.82 -10.58 -4.28
C LYS A 797 -35.25 -11.00 -3.91
N LYS A 798 -36.16 -10.04 -3.81
CA LYS A 798 -37.57 -10.30 -3.44
C LYS A 798 -38.34 -11.00 -4.58
N THR A 799 -38.14 -10.57 -5.82
CA THR A 799 -38.92 -11.09 -6.97
C THR A 799 -38.37 -12.41 -7.51
N THR A 800 -37.08 -12.59 -7.57
CA THR A 800 -36.39 -13.72 -8.23
C THR A 800 -35.46 -14.53 -7.33
N GLY A 801 -35.10 -14.03 -6.15
CA GLY A 801 -34.04 -14.58 -5.32
C GLY A 801 -32.62 -14.23 -5.80
N VAL A 802 -32.45 -13.44 -6.88
CA VAL A 802 -31.15 -13.00 -7.39
C VAL A 802 -30.61 -11.91 -6.49
N GLU A 803 -29.39 -12.09 -6.01
CA GLU A 803 -28.64 -11.13 -5.21
C GLU A 803 -27.61 -10.40 -6.06
N VAL A 804 -27.10 -9.27 -5.56
CA VAL A 804 -26.05 -8.49 -6.23
C VAL A 804 -24.80 -9.34 -6.50
N GLU A 805 -24.49 -10.28 -5.63
CA GLU A 805 -23.38 -11.23 -5.83
C GLU A 805 -23.59 -12.12 -7.05
N ASP A 806 -24.83 -12.57 -7.34
CA ASP A 806 -25.12 -13.38 -8.51
C ASP A 806 -24.88 -12.61 -9.81
N ILE A 807 -25.23 -11.32 -9.82
CA ILE A 807 -24.95 -10.40 -10.95
C ILE A 807 -23.44 -10.26 -11.14
N ALA A 808 -22.70 -10.04 -10.06
CA ALA A 808 -21.25 -9.92 -10.09
C ALA A 808 -20.57 -11.18 -10.62
N LYS A 809 -20.97 -12.36 -10.16
CA LYS A 809 -20.43 -13.64 -10.64
C LYS A 809 -20.77 -13.86 -12.12
N ARG A 810 -21.96 -13.45 -12.56
CA ARG A 810 -22.36 -13.58 -13.96
C ARG A 810 -21.55 -12.64 -14.88
N LEU A 811 -21.19 -11.44 -14.43
CA LEU A 811 -20.30 -10.53 -15.18
C LEU A 811 -18.94 -11.16 -15.48
N MET A 812 -18.42 -12.03 -14.61
CA MET A 812 -17.16 -12.76 -14.88
C MET A 812 -17.27 -13.65 -16.12
N ASP A 813 -18.45 -14.25 -16.39
CA ASP A 813 -18.71 -15.02 -17.62
C ASP A 813 -18.70 -14.13 -18.87
N TYR A 814 -19.02 -12.84 -18.71
CA TYR A 814 -18.92 -11.82 -19.78
C TYR A 814 -17.51 -11.24 -19.93
N GLY A 815 -16.54 -11.67 -19.11
CA GLY A 815 -15.16 -11.20 -19.12
C GLY A 815 -14.95 -9.85 -18.45
N PHE A 816 -15.78 -9.51 -17.46
CA PHE A 816 -15.65 -8.29 -16.67
C PHE A 816 -15.37 -8.56 -15.21
N HIS A 817 -14.50 -7.74 -14.61
CA HIS A 817 -14.49 -7.53 -13.19
C HIS A 817 -15.79 -6.81 -12.80
N ALA A 818 -16.51 -7.32 -11.81
CA ALA A 818 -17.75 -6.67 -11.39
C ALA A 818 -17.48 -5.34 -10.66
N PRO A 819 -18.45 -4.41 -10.69
CA PRO A 819 -18.44 -3.21 -9.86
C PRO A 819 -18.40 -3.53 -8.36
N THR A 820 -18.15 -2.51 -7.53
CA THR A 820 -18.20 -2.64 -6.07
C THR A 820 -19.60 -3.01 -5.60
N MET A 821 -19.69 -4.07 -4.79
CA MET A 821 -20.97 -4.61 -4.30
C MET A 821 -21.31 -4.06 -2.91
N SER A 822 -22.59 -3.75 -2.69
CA SER A 822 -23.14 -3.44 -1.37
C SER A 822 -22.41 -2.31 -0.61
N PHE A 823 -21.88 -1.35 -1.35
CA PHE A 823 -21.25 -0.14 -0.80
C PHE A 823 -21.67 1.08 -1.62
N PRO A 824 -21.94 2.23 -1.01
CA PRO A 824 -22.19 2.44 0.43
C PRO A 824 -23.53 1.90 0.92
N VAL A 825 -24.38 1.43 0.01
CA VAL A 825 -25.73 0.91 0.32
C VAL A 825 -25.77 -0.61 0.08
N PRO A 826 -26.22 -1.43 1.06
CA PRO A 826 -26.35 -2.86 0.87
C PRO A 826 -27.27 -3.22 -0.32
N GLY A 827 -26.89 -4.23 -1.12
CA GLY A 827 -27.68 -4.71 -2.25
C GLY A 827 -27.65 -3.85 -3.50
N THR A 828 -26.60 -3.02 -3.65
CA THR A 828 -26.37 -2.15 -4.81
C THR A 828 -25.06 -2.48 -5.53
N LEU A 829 -24.90 -1.97 -6.75
CA LEU A 829 -23.66 -1.97 -7.50
C LEU A 829 -23.19 -0.53 -7.70
N MET A 830 -21.95 -0.24 -7.30
CA MET A 830 -21.32 1.07 -7.49
C MET A 830 -20.33 1.00 -8.63
N ILE A 831 -20.54 1.83 -9.65
CA ILE A 831 -19.80 1.82 -10.92
C ILE A 831 -19.05 3.14 -11.08
N GLU A 832 -17.75 3.06 -11.31
CA GLU A 832 -16.89 4.17 -11.72
C GLU A 832 -16.18 3.79 -13.02
N PRO A 833 -16.67 4.23 -14.19
CA PRO A 833 -15.92 4.13 -15.43
C PRO A 833 -14.97 5.32 -15.52
N THR A 834 -13.70 5.08 -15.62
CA THR A 834 -12.73 6.17 -15.74
C THR A 834 -12.74 6.79 -17.13
N GLU A 835 -12.11 7.93 -17.29
CA GLU A 835 -11.90 8.57 -18.59
C GLU A 835 -10.96 7.79 -19.53
N SER A 836 -10.18 6.83 -18.97
CA SER A 836 -9.29 5.98 -19.76
C SER A 836 -10.04 4.97 -20.63
N GLU A 837 -11.33 4.76 -20.36
CA GLU A 837 -12.15 3.78 -21.08
C GLU A 837 -12.85 4.39 -22.32
N GLY A 838 -12.70 3.70 -23.43
CA GLY A 838 -13.35 4.09 -24.69
C GLY A 838 -14.82 3.71 -24.74
N LYS A 839 -15.60 4.42 -25.58
CA LYS A 839 -17.04 4.17 -25.77
C LYS A 839 -17.38 2.71 -26.10
N ALA A 840 -16.55 2.02 -26.88
CA ALA A 840 -16.79 0.62 -27.26
C ALA A 840 -16.77 -0.29 -26.04
N GLU A 841 -15.86 -0.06 -25.08
CA GLU A 841 -15.80 -0.81 -23.85
C GLU A 841 -16.97 -0.51 -22.91
N LEU A 842 -17.37 0.77 -22.83
CA LEU A 842 -18.58 1.17 -22.06
C LEU A 842 -19.84 0.52 -22.65
N ASP A 843 -19.97 0.47 -23.97
CA ASP A 843 -21.08 -0.21 -24.64
C ASP A 843 -21.07 -1.71 -24.36
N ARG A 844 -19.91 -2.37 -24.45
CA ARG A 844 -19.74 -3.79 -24.13
C ARG A 844 -20.17 -4.12 -22.69
N PHE A 845 -19.80 -3.26 -21.73
CA PHE A 845 -20.23 -3.41 -20.34
C PHE A 845 -21.74 -3.21 -20.17
N CYS A 846 -22.31 -2.16 -20.79
CA CYS A 846 -23.75 -1.93 -20.74
C CYS A 846 -24.56 -3.08 -21.36
N GLU A 847 -24.09 -3.64 -22.50
CA GLU A 847 -24.71 -4.78 -23.14
C GLU A 847 -24.68 -6.05 -22.26
N ALA A 848 -23.55 -6.30 -21.57
CA ALA A 848 -23.44 -7.37 -20.60
C ALA A 848 -24.46 -7.21 -19.45
N MET A 849 -24.57 -6.01 -18.89
CA MET A 849 -25.52 -5.72 -17.81
C MET A 849 -26.97 -5.86 -18.30
N ILE A 850 -27.30 -5.38 -19.49
CA ILE A 850 -28.64 -5.50 -20.09
C ILE A 850 -28.98 -6.98 -20.34
N ALA A 851 -28.05 -7.76 -20.86
CA ALA A 851 -28.23 -9.19 -21.05
C ALA A 851 -28.50 -9.91 -19.71
N ILE A 852 -27.77 -9.59 -18.65
CA ILE A 852 -28.02 -10.09 -17.30
C ILE A 852 -29.42 -9.68 -16.81
N ARG A 853 -29.85 -8.45 -17.08
CA ARG A 853 -31.23 -8.01 -16.75
C ARG A 853 -32.28 -8.82 -17.47
N HIS A 854 -32.05 -9.20 -18.74
CA HIS A 854 -32.95 -10.09 -19.46
C HIS A 854 -33.00 -11.51 -18.84
N GLU A 855 -31.86 -12.06 -18.38
CA GLU A 855 -31.85 -13.32 -17.62
C GLU A 855 -32.68 -13.22 -16.33
N ILE A 856 -32.56 -12.09 -15.60
CA ILE A 856 -33.38 -11.81 -14.40
C ILE A 856 -34.86 -11.74 -14.78
N THR A 857 -35.23 -11.10 -15.88
CA THR A 857 -36.63 -11.04 -16.37
C THR A 857 -37.15 -12.42 -16.74
N ALA A 858 -36.34 -13.30 -17.34
CA ALA A 858 -36.73 -14.68 -17.61
C ALA A 858 -37.05 -15.48 -16.34
N ILE A 859 -36.32 -15.19 -15.24
CA ILE A 859 -36.66 -15.77 -13.92
C ILE A 859 -37.96 -15.17 -13.36
N GLU A 860 -38.17 -13.86 -13.46
CA GLU A 860 -39.39 -13.16 -13.02
C GLU A 860 -40.64 -13.72 -13.71
N THR A 861 -40.55 -14.02 -15.00
CA THR A 861 -41.67 -14.56 -15.80
C THR A 861 -41.81 -16.07 -15.70
N GLY A 862 -40.95 -16.79 -15.01
CA GLY A 862 -40.96 -18.25 -14.91
C GLY A 862 -40.43 -18.98 -16.15
N ALA A 863 -39.84 -18.25 -17.13
CA ALA A 863 -39.19 -18.84 -18.31
C ALA A 863 -37.83 -19.48 -17.97
N MET A 864 -37.26 -19.13 -16.83
CA MET A 864 -36.02 -19.69 -16.29
C MET A 864 -36.19 -20.10 -14.84
N ASP A 865 -35.57 -21.24 -14.45
CA ASP A 865 -35.66 -21.76 -13.09
C ASP A 865 -35.05 -20.78 -12.07
N ARG A 866 -35.70 -20.65 -10.92
CA ARG A 866 -35.33 -19.68 -9.88
C ARG A 866 -34.04 -20.06 -9.12
N ALA A 867 -33.80 -21.35 -8.93
CA ALA A 867 -32.66 -21.86 -8.17
C ALA A 867 -31.53 -22.36 -9.05
N ASN A 868 -31.84 -22.89 -10.24
CA ASN A 868 -30.87 -23.48 -11.17
C ASN A 868 -30.87 -22.71 -12.49
N ASN A 869 -30.10 -21.64 -12.56
CA ASN A 869 -30.01 -20.71 -13.69
C ASN A 869 -28.58 -20.19 -13.90
N PRO A 870 -28.25 -19.53 -15.01
CA PRO A 870 -26.90 -19.02 -15.25
C PRO A 870 -26.34 -18.10 -14.17
N LEU A 871 -27.16 -17.24 -13.56
CA LEU A 871 -26.71 -16.33 -12.49
C LEU A 871 -26.32 -17.10 -11.22
N LYS A 872 -27.17 -18.04 -10.77
CA LYS A 872 -26.90 -18.83 -9.56
C LYS A 872 -25.71 -19.77 -9.70
N ASN A 873 -25.44 -20.23 -10.91
CA ASN A 873 -24.36 -21.15 -11.20
C ASN A 873 -23.06 -20.46 -11.68
N ALA A 874 -23.07 -19.14 -11.89
CA ALA A 874 -21.89 -18.38 -12.29
C ALA A 874 -20.86 -18.31 -11.14
N PRO A 875 -19.54 -18.18 -11.49
CA PRO A 875 -19.00 -18.18 -12.82
C PRO A 875 -18.82 -19.61 -13.40
N HIS A 876 -18.83 -19.70 -14.73
CA HIS A 876 -18.70 -20.97 -15.44
C HIS A 876 -17.25 -21.21 -15.86
N THR A 877 -16.62 -22.24 -15.28
CA THR A 877 -15.24 -22.63 -15.64
C THR A 877 -15.21 -23.42 -16.96
N ALA A 878 -14.06 -23.41 -17.64
CA ALA A 878 -13.84 -24.24 -18.84
C ALA A 878 -14.12 -25.72 -18.55
N ALA A 879 -13.64 -26.26 -17.42
CA ALA A 879 -13.88 -27.66 -17.01
C ALA A 879 -15.37 -27.97 -16.87
N ALA A 880 -16.17 -27.07 -16.30
CA ALA A 880 -17.61 -27.28 -16.14
C ALA A 880 -18.35 -27.33 -17.51
N VAL A 881 -17.93 -26.47 -18.46
CA VAL A 881 -18.58 -26.37 -19.78
C VAL A 881 -18.17 -27.51 -20.72
N THR A 882 -16.91 -27.96 -20.65
CA THR A 882 -16.37 -29.01 -21.53
C THR A 882 -16.52 -30.42 -20.97
N GLY A 883 -16.94 -30.57 -19.73
CA GLY A 883 -17.16 -31.86 -19.08
C GLY A 883 -18.25 -32.69 -19.79
N THR A 884 -18.25 -34.00 -19.57
CA THR A 884 -19.22 -34.93 -20.21
C THR A 884 -20.63 -34.70 -19.70
N GLU A 885 -20.78 -34.42 -18.41
CA GLU A 885 -22.10 -34.23 -17.78
C GLU A 885 -22.51 -32.75 -17.81
N TRP A 886 -23.80 -32.52 -18.10
CA TRP A 886 -24.42 -31.21 -18.03
C TRP A 886 -25.86 -31.38 -17.48
N ASP A 887 -26.03 -31.10 -16.21
CA ASP A 887 -27.25 -31.29 -15.43
C ASP A 887 -28.07 -30.00 -15.27
N ARG A 888 -27.79 -28.97 -16.08
CA ARG A 888 -28.39 -27.63 -15.98
C ARG A 888 -29.51 -27.43 -17.01
N PRO A 889 -30.59 -26.68 -16.67
CA PRO A 889 -31.74 -26.49 -17.58
C PRO A 889 -31.47 -25.43 -18.67
N TYR A 890 -30.22 -25.00 -18.88
CA TYR A 890 -29.81 -24.09 -19.93
C TYR A 890 -28.60 -24.65 -20.71
N SER A 891 -28.35 -24.12 -21.91
CA SER A 891 -27.31 -24.66 -22.77
C SER A 891 -25.89 -24.30 -22.30
N ARG A 892 -24.91 -25.12 -22.69
CA ARG A 892 -23.47 -24.84 -22.50
C ARG A 892 -23.07 -23.56 -23.23
N GLU A 893 -23.69 -23.27 -24.38
CA GLU A 893 -23.46 -22.04 -25.12
C GLU A 893 -23.89 -20.80 -24.32
N GLN A 894 -25.08 -20.83 -23.73
CA GLN A 894 -25.57 -19.77 -22.85
C GLN A 894 -24.68 -19.59 -21.61
N ALA A 895 -24.13 -20.66 -21.09
CA ALA A 895 -23.15 -20.59 -19.99
C ALA A 895 -21.84 -19.93 -20.40
N ALA A 896 -21.23 -20.41 -21.51
CA ALA A 896 -19.89 -20.04 -21.93
C ALA A 896 -19.84 -18.75 -22.77
N PHE A 897 -20.78 -18.59 -23.69
CA PHE A 897 -20.77 -17.51 -24.70
C PHE A 897 -22.08 -16.71 -24.68
N PRO A 898 -22.43 -16.09 -23.54
CA PRO A 898 -23.68 -15.34 -23.41
C PRO A 898 -23.71 -14.08 -24.29
N ALA A 899 -22.59 -13.70 -24.92
CA ALA A 899 -22.50 -12.57 -25.83
C ALA A 899 -21.59 -12.89 -27.03
N PRO A 900 -21.85 -12.29 -28.22
CA PRO A 900 -21.12 -12.61 -29.46
C PRO A 900 -19.61 -12.40 -29.41
N TRP A 901 -19.13 -11.34 -28.76
CA TRP A 901 -17.71 -11.01 -28.66
C TRP A 901 -16.89 -12.07 -27.90
N LEU A 902 -17.53 -12.83 -27.00
CA LEU A 902 -16.86 -13.89 -26.26
C LEU A 902 -16.41 -15.07 -27.13
N ARG A 903 -16.94 -15.20 -28.35
CA ARG A 903 -16.47 -16.22 -29.32
C ARG A 903 -15.11 -15.87 -29.92
N VAL A 904 -14.76 -14.58 -29.94
CA VAL A 904 -13.47 -14.10 -30.44
C VAL A 904 -12.43 -14.16 -29.33
N HIS A 905 -12.79 -13.71 -28.13
CA HIS A 905 -11.88 -13.70 -26.98
C HIS A 905 -12.66 -14.03 -25.70
N LYS A 906 -12.39 -15.20 -25.11
CA LYS A 906 -13.03 -15.68 -23.89
C LYS A 906 -12.05 -15.75 -22.75
N TYR A 907 -12.31 -14.99 -21.68
CA TYR A 907 -11.71 -15.22 -20.38
C TYR A 907 -12.45 -16.36 -19.66
N TRP A 908 -11.73 -17.36 -19.17
CA TRP A 908 -12.28 -18.46 -18.40
C TRP A 908 -11.95 -18.30 -16.91
N PRO A 909 -12.94 -18.09 -16.04
CA PRO A 909 -12.69 -18.13 -14.61
C PRO A 909 -12.01 -19.43 -14.21
N PRO A 910 -10.89 -19.39 -13.46
CA PRO A 910 -10.12 -20.59 -13.12
C PRO A 910 -10.80 -21.49 -12.09
N VAL A 911 -11.72 -20.93 -11.30
CA VAL A 911 -12.53 -21.64 -10.28
C VAL A 911 -13.99 -21.24 -10.40
N ALA A 912 -14.88 -22.12 -9.94
CA ALA A 912 -16.29 -21.82 -9.75
C ALA A 912 -16.49 -20.93 -8.51
N ARG A 913 -17.74 -20.66 -8.10
CA ARG A 913 -18.04 -19.82 -6.93
C ARG A 913 -17.32 -20.34 -5.69
N VAL A 914 -16.56 -19.47 -5.03
CA VAL A 914 -15.76 -19.82 -3.84
C VAL A 914 -16.66 -20.01 -2.62
N ASP A 915 -16.44 -21.08 -1.88
CA ASP A 915 -17.13 -21.39 -0.62
C ASP A 915 -16.47 -20.62 0.54
N ASN A 916 -16.92 -19.39 0.76
CA ASN A 916 -16.42 -18.54 1.84
C ASN A 916 -16.71 -19.14 3.23
N ALA A 917 -17.85 -19.77 3.43
CA ALA A 917 -18.24 -20.36 4.70
C ALA A 917 -17.35 -21.55 5.09
N TYR A 918 -16.94 -22.36 4.10
CA TYR A 918 -15.96 -23.44 4.32
C TYR A 918 -14.61 -22.85 4.74
N GLY A 919 -14.09 -21.85 4.01
CA GLY A 919 -12.81 -21.22 4.32
C GLY A 919 -12.78 -20.55 5.69
N ASP A 920 -13.89 -19.95 6.15
CA ASP A 920 -13.97 -19.34 7.49
C ASP A 920 -13.94 -20.39 8.62
N ARG A 921 -14.53 -21.57 8.37
CA ARG A 921 -14.52 -22.68 9.34
C ARG A 921 -13.20 -23.47 9.34
N ASN A 922 -12.47 -23.46 8.24
CA ASN A 922 -11.24 -24.21 8.03
C ASN A 922 -10.12 -23.25 7.61
N LEU A 923 -9.73 -22.35 8.50
CA LEU A 923 -8.77 -21.29 8.22
C LEU A 923 -7.37 -21.88 7.97
N ILE A 924 -6.87 -21.74 6.73
CA ILE A 924 -5.52 -22.07 6.29
C ILE A 924 -5.01 -20.85 5.54
N CYS A 925 -3.88 -20.30 5.95
CA CYS A 925 -3.30 -19.07 5.38
C CYS A 925 -1.92 -19.28 4.74
N SER A 926 -1.45 -20.51 4.64
CA SER A 926 -0.22 -20.93 3.98
C SER A 926 -0.50 -21.76 2.72
N CYS A 927 0.53 -22.02 1.93
CA CYS A 927 0.43 -22.85 0.73
C CYS A 927 -0.14 -24.24 1.07
N PRO A 928 -1.23 -24.67 0.42
CA PRO A 928 -1.78 -26.00 0.63
C PRO A 928 -0.86 -27.08 0.04
N PRO A 929 -0.94 -28.34 0.54
CA PRO A 929 -0.15 -29.44 -0.04
C PRO A 929 -0.37 -29.56 -1.56
N ILE A 930 0.69 -29.92 -2.29
CA ILE A 930 0.65 -30.00 -3.76
C ILE A 930 -0.44 -30.93 -4.28
N ASP A 931 -0.70 -32.03 -3.59
CA ASP A 931 -1.76 -33.00 -3.96
C ASP A 931 -3.17 -32.37 -3.95
N SER A 932 -3.34 -31.25 -3.26
CA SER A 932 -4.61 -30.53 -3.23
C SER A 932 -4.88 -29.70 -4.49
N TYR A 933 -3.88 -29.54 -5.36
CA TYR A 933 -4.03 -28.87 -6.68
C TYR A 933 -4.39 -29.84 -7.82
N ALA A 934 -4.37 -31.15 -7.58
CA ALA A 934 -4.61 -32.20 -8.57
C ALA A 934 -6.09 -32.27 -9.02
#